data_823699fda8c513f2c7127be40fe679f5
#
_entry.id   823699fda8c513f2c7127be40fe679f5
#
_cell.length_a   1.000
_cell.length_b   1.000
_cell.length_c   1.000
_cell.angle_alpha   90.00
_cell.angle_beta   90.00
_cell.angle_gamma   90.00
#
_symmetry.space_group_name_H-M   'P 1'
#
loop_
_entity.id
_entity.type
_entity.pdbx_description
1 polymer ?
#
loop_
_entity_poly.entity_id
_entity_poly.type
_entity_poly.pdbx_seq_one_letter_code
_entity_poly.pdbx_strand_id
1 'polypeptide(L)'
;FDPINSIASATLAAATEEARAAGDEESVAIREADLAATTERIAPYLAPDADRSLDNPDWVELLLIGNDGEIRKPLRSFFFDDRHAQMVVRLTGNASIEEEGKGAIAVKEAWAKHDLEGGEVLVTGAPVLLKDLNDYLRGGILRLGGIALAVMMVILLVLFDVRWRLLPLAVIVVGVIWAFGLAGYIGIPLSIVTIAGLPVMIGVGIDYAIQMHARVEEEVLIDRSEHPIQETARNLGPALLVVTFDAVFAFSALMFAKVPMIRDFGLLLAVGIAVICMCSIFVPLAALGAREYRSPTKGHDFREGPLGRFVRWLGSLTPKLAVPFAIMSLAVFVGGMAVEGELTLQTDPVLWVNQESQNRKDVATLEERADVSSELGVYMVADSSDQIFTDETAAWIDRFTDDSLERYPDQILVGSNLLTPLSFLVDIPGAANYSPSGALMEAAHLAAPDSVQEFTVNTEAAAVNILFVTRPKSLEERAVMVDDMQERLADSTDEGIAPPEGIRATPSGLAVVGVGLLQNLEANRVELTYLALLFVFLFLTIRLRSVWRSLLSLVPVLVATGAASLVAYTFNLKLSPMTAVGGPLVIAICTEFTSLILLRFVEERHRGLAPDAAAHVTAARTGRAFAVSGLAAIAGVAVIATSSLPILRDFGIIVAMNVVVALFSALVILPPMLVWADQPGRWWVSRHLVPMEILEHATKTHDEATPDTEDLGRAGPIPGRQA
;
A
#
# COMPACT_ATOMS: atom_id res chain seq x y z
N PHE A 1 -7.58 -18.32 45.16
CA PHE A 1 -8.88 -17.90 45.75
C PHE A 1 -8.70 -17.22 47.10
N ASP A 2 -8.03 -17.86 48.06
CA ASP A 2 -7.88 -17.32 49.40
C ASP A 2 -7.12 -15.96 49.51
N PRO A 3 -6.01 -15.75 48.79
CA PRO A 3 -5.37 -14.44 48.71
C PRO A 3 -6.26 -13.34 48.13
N ILE A 4 -6.97 -13.64 47.03
CA ILE A 4 -7.85 -12.69 46.34
C ILE A 4 -9.04 -12.32 47.26
N ASN A 5 -9.64 -13.30 47.94
CA ASN A 5 -10.72 -13.07 48.88
C ASN A 5 -10.29 -12.22 50.06
N SER A 6 -9.06 -12.42 50.59
CA SER A 6 -8.46 -11.64 51.67
C SER A 6 -8.26 -10.19 51.26
N ILE A 7 -7.75 -9.97 50.06
CA ILE A 7 -7.51 -8.62 49.49
C ILE A 7 -8.84 -7.93 49.23
N ALA A 8 -9.82 -8.60 48.61
CA ALA A 8 -11.14 -8.06 48.35
C ALA A 8 -11.86 -7.64 49.66
N SER A 9 -11.79 -8.48 50.70
CA SER A 9 -12.37 -8.16 52.02
C SER A 9 -11.69 -6.97 52.66
N ALA A 10 -10.35 -6.88 52.56
CA ALA A 10 -9.59 -5.72 53.09
C ALA A 10 -9.93 -4.42 52.32
N THR A 11 -10.06 -4.52 50.98
CA THR A 11 -10.44 -3.37 50.12
C THR A 11 -11.83 -2.86 50.47
N LEU A 12 -12.79 -3.77 50.59
CA LEU A 12 -14.16 -3.39 50.99
C LEU A 12 -14.23 -2.80 52.40
N ALA A 13 -13.48 -3.35 53.34
CA ALA A 13 -13.40 -2.80 54.71
C ALA A 13 -12.81 -1.38 54.69
N ALA A 14 -11.73 -1.15 53.93
CA ALA A 14 -11.13 0.18 53.81
C ALA A 14 -12.11 1.20 53.19
N ALA A 15 -12.78 0.82 52.08
CA ALA A 15 -13.79 1.65 51.44
C ALA A 15 -14.97 1.98 52.34
N THR A 16 -15.39 1.01 53.19
CA THR A 16 -16.48 1.21 54.15
C THR A 16 -16.08 2.18 55.27
N GLU A 17 -14.85 2.09 55.79
CA GLU A 17 -14.31 3.04 56.80
C GLU A 17 -14.19 4.46 56.23
N GLU A 18 -13.79 4.59 54.93
CA GLU A 18 -13.73 5.89 54.29
C GLU A 18 -15.11 6.54 54.14
N ALA A 19 -16.12 5.78 53.70
CA ALA A 19 -17.51 6.23 53.60
C ALA A 19 -18.04 6.64 54.98
N ARG A 20 -17.69 5.89 56.03
CA ARG A 20 -18.05 6.20 57.41
C ARG A 20 -17.38 7.50 57.88
N ALA A 21 -16.13 7.71 57.54
CA ALA A 21 -15.40 8.95 57.83
C ALA A 21 -15.99 10.17 57.09
N ALA A 22 -16.51 9.96 55.86
CA ALA A 22 -17.19 10.97 55.08
C ALA A 22 -18.64 11.27 55.55
N GLY A 23 -19.19 10.45 56.47
CA GLY A 23 -20.55 10.59 56.94
C GLY A 23 -21.62 10.10 55.99
N ASP A 24 -21.28 9.28 55.03
CA ASP A 24 -22.16 8.68 54.03
C ASP A 24 -22.75 7.35 54.55
N GLU A 25 -23.78 7.48 55.42
CA GLU A 25 -24.44 6.34 56.05
C GLU A 25 -25.13 5.42 55.02
N GLU A 26 -25.59 5.94 53.87
CA GLU A 26 -26.25 5.17 52.82
C GLU A 26 -25.24 4.25 52.12
N SER A 27 -24.08 4.78 51.72
CA SER A 27 -23.01 3.98 51.12
C SER A 27 -22.45 2.94 52.11
N VAL A 28 -22.33 3.24 53.40
CA VAL A 28 -21.93 2.28 54.43
C VAL A 28 -22.92 1.13 54.51
N ALA A 29 -24.23 1.41 54.59
CA ALA A 29 -25.25 0.39 54.68
C ALA A 29 -25.30 -0.54 53.44
N ILE A 30 -25.14 0.02 52.27
CA ILE A 30 -25.08 -0.74 51.02
C ILE A 30 -23.87 -1.68 51.01
N ARG A 31 -22.69 -1.19 51.40
CA ARG A 31 -21.44 -1.98 51.43
C ARG A 31 -21.45 -3.08 52.47
N GLU A 32 -22.01 -2.81 53.64
CA GLU A 32 -22.19 -3.83 54.68
C GLU A 32 -23.17 -4.92 54.27
N ALA A 33 -24.25 -4.56 53.57
CA ALA A 33 -25.20 -5.52 53.01
C ALA A 33 -24.57 -6.37 51.90
N ASP A 34 -23.78 -5.77 51.00
CA ASP A 34 -23.09 -6.48 49.95
C ASP A 34 -22.00 -7.44 50.47
N LEU A 35 -21.25 -6.99 51.49
CA LEU A 35 -20.29 -7.86 52.18
C LEU A 35 -20.98 -9.04 52.88
N ALA A 36 -22.12 -8.84 53.50
CA ALA A 36 -22.89 -9.92 54.12
C ALA A 36 -23.37 -10.93 53.07
N ALA A 37 -23.96 -10.45 51.97
CA ALA A 37 -24.43 -11.29 50.88
C ALA A 37 -23.28 -12.07 50.23
N THR A 38 -22.15 -11.41 49.98
CA THR A 38 -20.95 -12.04 49.44
C THR A 38 -20.42 -13.11 50.38
N THR A 39 -20.34 -12.83 51.65
CA THR A 39 -19.86 -13.78 52.67
C THR A 39 -20.78 -14.98 52.77
N GLU A 40 -22.10 -14.82 52.72
CA GLU A 40 -23.08 -15.92 52.75
C GLU A 40 -22.90 -16.84 51.50
N ARG A 41 -22.73 -16.26 50.33
CA ARG A 41 -22.50 -17.01 49.08
C ARG A 41 -21.19 -17.76 49.06
N ILE A 42 -20.11 -17.20 49.63
CA ILE A 42 -18.77 -17.78 49.64
C ILE A 42 -18.62 -18.86 50.74
N ALA A 43 -19.35 -18.71 51.86
CA ALA A 43 -19.22 -19.57 53.04
C ALA A 43 -19.21 -21.08 52.76
N PRO A 44 -20.06 -21.64 51.87
CA PRO A 44 -20.01 -23.08 51.54
C PRO A 44 -18.70 -23.53 50.93
N TYR A 45 -17.99 -22.61 50.26
CA TYR A 45 -16.76 -22.90 49.52
C TYR A 45 -15.47 -22.58 50.31
N LEU A 46 -15.57 -22.09 51.53
CA LEU A 46 -14.43 -21.90 52.44
C LEU A 46 -13.96 -23.21 53.10
N ALA A 47 -14.75 -24.26 53.08
CA ALA A 47 -14.38 -25.57 53.64
C ALA A 47 -13.26 -26.21 52.80
N PRO A 48 -12.27 -26.90 53.45
CA PRO A 48 -11.17 -27.52 52.74
C PRO A 48 -11.56 -28.61 51.72
N ASP A 49 -12.73 -29.22 51.92
CA ASP A 49 -13.33 -30.27 51.12
C ASP A 49 -14.42 -29.77 50.17
N ALA A 50 -14.59 -28.46 50.04
CA ALA A 50 -15.56 -27.87 49.13
C ALA A 50 -15.20 -28.15 47.66
N ASP A 51 -16.21 -28.53 46.86
CA ASP A 51 -16.05 -28.73 45.43
C ASP A 51 -15.96 -27.39 44.69
N ARG A 52 -14.73 -26.95 44.39
CA ARG A 52 -14.38 -25.76 43.66
C ARG A 52 -14.04 -26.05 42.17
N SER A 53 -14.57 -27.15 41.63
CA SER A 53 -14.32 -27.55 40.25
C SER A 53 -15.25 -26.78 39.28
N LEU A 54 -14.84 -26.66 38.01
CA LEU A 54 -15.66 -26.09 36.96
C LEU A 54 -16.85 -27.00 36.56
N ASP A 55 -16.89 -28.21 37.07
CA ASP A 55 -18.01 -29.15 36.93
C ASP A 55 -19.15 -28.85 37.90
N ASN A 56 -18.88 -28.03 38.94
CA ASN A 56 -19.87 -27.59 39.92
C ASN A 56 -20.60 -26.33 39.43
N PRO A 57 -21.88 -26.39 39.02
CA PRO A 57 -22.61 -25.26 38.48
C PRO A 57 -22.70 -24.08 39.47
N ASP A 58 -22.92 -24.37 40.77
CA ASP A 58 -23.09 -23.35 41.82
C ASP A 58 -21.75 -22.61 42.04
N TRP A 59 -20.61 -23.30 41.92
CA TRP A 59 -19.31 -22.67 41.96
C TRP A 59 -19.06 -21.78 40.77
N VAL A 60 -19.43 -22.26 39.57
CA VAL A 60 -19.32 -21.49 38.34
C VAL A 60 -20.21 -20.25 38.38
N GLU A 61 -21.46 -20.38 38.90
CA GLU A 61 -22.36 -19.26 39.07
C GLU A 61 -21.77 -18.21 40.05
N LEU A 62 -21.22 -18.66 41.17
CA LEU A 62 -20.54 -17.75 42.13
C LEU A 62 -19.39 -16.96 41.49
N LEU A 63 -18.61 -17.63 40.58
CA LEU A 63 -17.50 -16.97 39.90
C LEU A 63 -17.98 -15.98 38.85
N LEU A 64 -19.04 -16.29 38.11
CA LEU A 64 -19.49 -15.49 36.98
C LEU A 64 -20.47 -14.38 37.37
N ILE A 65 -21.39 -14.64 38.31
CA ILE A 65 -22.50 -13.76 38.63
C ILE A 65 -22.26 -13.00 39.94
N GLY A 66 -22.51 -11.70 39.89
CA GLY A 66 -22.42 -10.82 41.05
C GLY A 66 -23.62 -10.94 42.00
N ASN A 67 -23.67 -10.14 43.09
CA ASN A 67 -24.81 -10.12 44.01
C ASN A 67 -26.05 -9.44 43.39
N ASP A 68 -25.86 -8.66 42.33
CA ASP A 68 -26.86 -8.01 41.49
C ASP A 68 -27.54 -8.94 40.48
N GLY A 69 -27.06 -10.18 40.35
CA GLY A 69 -27.56 -11.14 39.38
C GLY A 69 -26.96 -10.95 37.96
N GLU A 70 -26.06 -10.01 37.80
CA GLU A 70 -25.41 -9.73 36.51
C GLU A 70 -24.02 -10.35 36.44
N ILE A 71 -23.45 -10.49 35.24
CA ILE A 71 -22.06 -10.91 35.07
C ILE A 71 -21.15 -9.88 35.72
N ARG A 72 -20.19 -10.37 36.52
CA ARG A 72 -19.24 -9.51 37.26
C ARG A 72 -18.50 -8.59 36.30
N LYS A 73 -18.36 -7.32 36.66
CA LYS A 73 -17.74 -6.28 35.82
C LYS A 73 -16.42 -6.71 35.19
N PRO A 74 -15.45 -7.33 35.93
CA PRO A 74 -14.19 -7.78 35.31
C PRO A 74 -14.33 -8.85 34.26
N LEU A 75 -15.41 -9.61 34.29
CA LEU A 75 -15.66 -10.68 33.33
C LEU A 75 -16.45 -10.23 32.10
N ARG A 76 -17.00 -9.04 32.10
CA ARG A 76 -17.78 -8.49 30.97
C ARG A 76 -16.93 -8.36 29.70
N SER A 77 -15.59 -8.26 29.82
CA SER A 77 -14.68 -8.33 28.67
C SER A 77 -14.59 -9.72 28.03
N PHE A 78 -14.96 -10.77 28.75
CA PHE A 78 -14.93 -12.15 28.28
C PHE A 78 -16.31 -12.70 27.97
N PHE A 79 -17.36 -12.19 28.61
CA PHE A 79 -18.76 -12.58 28.41
C PHE A 79 -19.55 -11.35 28.00
N PHE A 80 -19.79 -11.21 26.71
CA PHE A 80 -20.46 -10.04 26.14
C PHE A 80 -21.95 -10.03 26.42
N ASP A 81 -22.55 -11.23 26.44
CA ASP A 81 -23.96 -11.49 26.75
C ASP A 81 -24.19 -12.95 27.18
N ASP A 82 -25.45 -13.35 27.36
CA ASP A 82 -25.83 -14.70 27.77
C ASP A 82 -25.46 -15.81 26.79
N ARG A 83 -24.98 -15.49 25.59
CA ARG A 83 -24.74 -16.43 24.49
C ARG A 83 -23.34 -16.35 23.92
N HIS A 84 -22.64 -15.27 24.15
CA HIS A 84 -21.34 -15.03 23.53
C HIS A 84 -20.25 -14.84 24.59
N ALA A 85 -19.25 -15.69 24.50
CA ALA A 85 -18.04 -15.58 25.32
C ALA A 85 -16.80 -15.57 24.43
N GLN A 86 -15.75 -14.91 24.86
CA GLN A 86 -14.45 -14.93 24.20
C GLN A 86 -13.38 -15.51 25.13
N MET A 87 -12.46 -16.27 24.52
CA MET A 87 -11.22 -16.66 25.12
C MET A 87 -10.08 -15.94 24.41
N VAL A 88 -9.28 -15.18 25.15
CA VAL A 88 -8.10 -14.50 24.60
C VAL A 88 -6.90 -15.42 24.75
N VAL A 89 -6.33 -15.82 23.61
CA VAL A 89 -5.09 -16.60 23.55
C VAL A 89 -3.96 -15.67 23.14
N ARG A 90 -3.04 -15.40 24.06
CA ARG A 90 -1.90 -14.55 23.79
C ARG A 90 -0.72 -15.36 23.29
N LEU A 91 -0.13 -14.92 22.20
CA LEU A 91 1.08 -15.50 21.63
C LEU A 91 2.32 -14.72 22.11
N THR A 92 3.49 -15.35 22.04
CA THR A 92 4.77 -14.69 22.36
C THR A 92 4.97 -13.46 21.51
N GLY A 93 5.21 -12.31 22.13
CA GLY A 93 5.43 -11.05 21.44
C GLY A 93 6.72 -11.02 20.63
N ASN A 94 6.78 -10.10 19.64
CA ASN A 94 7.93 -9.91 18.74
C ASN A 94 8.35 -11.13 17.93
N ALA A 95 7.47 -12.13 17.78
CA ALA A 95 7.67 -13.25 16.88
C ALA A 95 7.49 -12.84 15.42
N SER A 96 8.05 -13.62 14.49
CA SER A 96 7.80 -13.41 13.08
C SER A 96 6.34 -13.73 12.72
N ILE A 97 5.78 -13.11 11.69
CA ILE A 97 4.43 -13.41 11.18
C ILE A 97 4.23 -14.91 10.93
N GLU A 98 5.30 -15.61 10.54
CA GLU A 98 5.27 -17.06 10.32
C GLU A 98 5.12 -17.84 11.64
N GLU A 99 5.79 -17.42 12.71
CA GLU A 99 5.70 -18.06 14.02
C GLU A 99 4.37 -17.77 14.69
N GLU A 100 3.89 -16.54 14.66
CA GLU A 100 2.55 -16.17 15.11
C GLU A 100 1.47 -16.94 14.34
N GLY A 101 1.64 -17.11 13.03
CA GLY A 101 0.75 -17.91 12.19
C GLY A 101 0.72 -19.38 12.59
N LYS A 102 1.85 -19.98 13.03
CA LYS A 102 1.88 -21.34 13.57
C LYS A 102 1.10 -21.44 14.89
N GLY A 103 1.23 -20.43 15.76
CA GLY A 103 0.43 -20.32 16.97
C GLY A 103 -1.08 -20.29 16.68
N ALA A 104 -1.50 -19.46 15.73
CA ALA A 104 -2.90 -19.38 15.30
C ALA A 104 -3.44 -20.73 14.77
N ILE A 105 -2.62 -21.48 14.00
CA ILE A 105 -3.00 -22.82 13.53
C ILE A 105 -3.14 -23.78 14.72
N ALA A 106 -2.19 -23.77 15.66
CA ALA A 106 -2.21 -24.65 16.81
C ALA A 106 -3.49 -24.42 17.66
N VAL A 107 -3.92 -23.16 17.83
CA VAL A 107 -5.17 -22.83 18.51
C VAL A 107 -6.38 -23.39 17.74
N LYS A 108 -6.44 -23.19 16.41
CA LYS A 108 -7.53 -23.77 15.57
C LYS A 108 -7.57 -25.29 15.66
N GLU A 109 -6.42 -25.94 15.61
CA GLU A 109 -6.33 -27.42 15.71
C GLU A 109 -6.67 -27.95 17.12
N ALA A 110 -6.35 -27.19 18.15
CA ALA A 110 -6.74 -27.52 19.52
C ALA A 110 -8.26 -27.50 19.68
N TRP A 111 -8.90 -26.41 19.23
CA TRP A 111 -10.37 -26.27 19.27
C TRP A 111 -11.09 -27.30 18.39
N ALA A 112 -10.56 -27.64 17.23
CA ALA A 112 -11.16 -28.65 16.36
C ALA A 112 -11.27 -30.06 17.00
N LYS A 113 -10.62 -30.28 18.13
CA LYS A 113 -10.72 -31.52 18.91
C LYS A 113 -11.86 -31.53 19.93
N HIS A 114 -12.45 -30.35 20.16
CA HIS A 114 -13.53 -30.16 21.14
C HIS A 114 -14.82 -29.82 20.39
N ASP A 115 -15.83 -30.63 20.58
CA ASP A 115 -17.17 -30.39 20.04
C ASP A 115 -18.02 -29.72 21.12
N LEU A 116 -18.51 -28.51 20.84
CA LEU A 116 -19.41 -27.80 21.71
C LEU A 116 -20.83 -28.10 21.28
N GLU A 117 -21.56 -28.92 22.03
CA GLU A 117 -22.98 -29.21 21.76
C GLU A 117 -23.80 -27.91 21.71
N GLY A 118 -24.26 -27.55 20.52
CA GLY A 118 -25.10 -26.37 20.29
C GLY A 118 -24.35 -25.03 20.21
N GLY A 119 -23.02 -25.06 20.22
CA GLY A 119 -22.16 -23.88 20.08
C GLY A 119 -21.34 -23.87 18.80
N GLU A 120 -20.92 -22.68 18.38
CA GLU A 120 -19.99 -22.47 17.28
C GLU A 120 -18.74 -21.73 17.80
N VAL A 121 -17.57 -22.20 17.42
CA VAL A 121 -16.30 -21.57 17.83
C VAL A 121 -15.66 -20.87 16.63
N LEU A 122 -15.41 -19.58 16.78
CA LEU A 122 -14.70 -18.75 15.84
C LEU A 122 -13.29 -18.47 16.39
N VAL A 123 -12.26 -18.84 15.63
CA VAL A 123 -10.86 -18.50 15.97
C VAL A 123 -10.39 -17.40 15.04
N THR A 124 -10.24 -16.19 15.55
CA THR A 124 -9.91 -14.99 14.80
C THR A 124 -8.84 -14.16 15.53
N GLY A 125 -8.51 -13.01 14.99
CA GLY A 125 -7.55 -12.07 15.55
C GLY A 125 -6.40 -11.76 14.59
N ALA A 126 -5.53 -10.82 14.99
CA ALA A 126 -4.44 -10.34 14.16
C ALA A 126 -3.51 -11.46 13.64
N PRO A 127 -3.06 -12.45 14.45
CA PRO A 127 -2.19 -13.51 13.95
C PRO A 127 -2.84 -14.38 12.86
N VAL A 128 -4.16 -14.61 12.95
CA VAL A 128 -4.91 -15.37 11.94
C VAL A 128 -5.00 -14.60 10.63
N LEU A 129 -5.29 -13.29 10.72
CA LEU A 129 -5.37 -12.39 9.57
C LEU A 129 -4.01 -12.24 8.89
N LEU A 130 -2.95 -12.01 9.67
CA LEU A 130 -1.58 -11.88 9.16
C LEU A 130 -1.08 -13.16 8.49
N LYS A 131 -1.48 -14.33 9.02
CA LYS A 131 -1.18 -15.62 8.38
C LYS A 131 -1.84 -15.73 7.01
N ASP A 132 -3.13 -15.44 6.91
CA ASP A 132 -3.84 -15.50 5.62
C ASP A 132 -3.21 -14.56 4.60
N LEU A 133 -2.81 -13.38 5.06
CA LEU A 133 -2.10 -12.40 4.26
C LEU A 133 -0.77 -12.96 3.77
N ASN A 134 0.03 -13.56 4.66
CA ASN A 134 1.32 -14.16 4.31
C ASN A 134 1.17 -15.32 3.30
N ASP A 135 0.18 -16.18 3.50
CA ASP A 135 -0.11 -17.28 2.58
C ASP A 135 -0.54 -16.74 1.19
N TYR A 136 -1.33 -15.67 1.18
CA TYR A 136 -1.65 -14.96 -0.07
C TYR A 136 -0.40 -14.36 -0.73
N LEU A 137 0.50 -13.75 0.06
CA LEU A 137 1.73 -13.17 -0.45
C LEU A 137 2.59 -14.22 -1.16
N ARG A 138 2.78 -15.39 -0.55
CA ARG A 138 3.56 -16.50 -1.13
C ARG A 138 2.95 -17.08 -2.40
N GLY A 139 1.64 -17.27 -2.43
CA GLY A 139 0.92 -17.81 -3.59
C GLY A 139 0.61 -16.76 -4.66
N GLY A 140 0.30 -15.54 -4.23
CA GLY A 140 -0.14 -14.43 -5.08
C GLY A 140 0.91 -13.97 -6.07
N ILE A 141 2.18 -13.89 -5.68
CA ILE A 141 3.29 -13.54 -6.59
C ILE A 141 3.32 -14.47 -7.80
N LEU A 142 3.32 -15.78 -7.57
CA LEU A 142 3.39 -16.76 -8.66
C LEU A 142 2.12 -16.75 -9.51
N ARG A 143 0.96 -16.59 -8.90
CA ARG A 143 -0.32 -16.52 -9.60
C ARG A 143 -0.42 -15.27 -10.49
N LEU A 144 -0.18 -14.09 -9.94
CA LEU A 144 -0.25 -12.83 -10.69
C LEU A 144 0.85 -12.77 -11.74
N GLY A 145 2.07 -13.18 -11.43
CA GLY A 145 3.17 -13.28 -12.39
C GLY A 145 2.88 -14.26 -13.52
N GLY A 146 2.34 -15.43 -13.21
CA GLY A 146 1.93 -16.43 -14.20
C GLY A 146 0.82 -15.94 -15.13
N ILE A 147 -0.21 -15.27 -14.59
CA ILE A 147 -1.27 -14.66 -15.40
C ILE A 147 -0.68 -13.55 -16.30
N ALA A 148 0.19 -12.68 -15.75
CA ALA A 148 0.83 -11.63 -16.52
C ALA A 148 1.64 -12.20 -17.69
N LEU A 149 2.46 -13.23 -17.47
CA LEU A 149 3.22 -13.90 -18.52
C LEU A 149 2.32 -14.55 -19.56
N ALA A 150 1.21 -15.19 -19.15
CA ALA A 150 0.25 -15.80 -20.06
C ALA A 150 -0.44 -14.74 -20.94
N VAL A 151 -0.88 -13.63 -20.37
CA VAL A 151 -1.49 -12.51 -21.10
C VAL A 151 -0.48 -11.90 -22.08
N MET A 152 0.77 -11.66 -21.63
CA MET A 152 1.84 -11.17 -22.50
C MET A 152 2.15 -12.12 -23.65
N MET A 153 2.16 -13.42 -23.38
CA MET A 153 2.36 -14.43 -24.42
C MET A 153 1.27 -14.32 -25.50
N VAL A 154 0.00 -14.18 -25.12
CA VAL A 154 -1.10 -14.01 -26.07
C VAL A 154 -0.95 -12.72 -26.87
N ILE A 155 -0.63 -11.61 -26.24
CA ILE A 155 -0.43 -10.31 -26.91
C ILE A 155 0.68 -10.42 -27.96
N LEU A 156 1.83 -11.00 -27.60
CA LEU A 156 2.96 -11.17 -28.52
C LEU A 156 2.63 -12.12 -29.67
N LEU A 157 1.91 -13.20 -29.41
CA LEU A 157 1.51 -14.15 -30.47
C LEU A 157 0.53 -13.53 -31.48
N VAL A 158 -0.35 -12.65 -31.03
CA VAL A 158 -1.41 -12.07 -31.87
C VAL A 158 -0.96 -10.77 -32.56
N LEU A 159 -0.30 -9.87 -31.83
CA LEU A 159 -0.02 -8.52 -32.31
C LEU A 159 1.42 -8.30 -32.78
N PHE A 160 2.38 -9.09 -32.28
CA PHE A 160 3.80 -8.93 -32.60
C PHE A 160 4.22 -9.94 -33.67
N ASP A 161 3.97 -9.60 -34.92
CA ASP A 161 4.23 -10.47 -36.09
C ASP A 161 5.67 -10.32 -36.60
N VAL A 162 6.60 -10.83 -35.81
CA VAL A 162 8.03 -10.89 -36.15
C VAL A 162 8.57 -12.31 -35.94
N ARG A 163 9.73 -12.58 -36.53
CA ARG A 163 10.41 -13.85 -36.32
C ARG A 163 10.90 -13.92 -34.83
N TRP A 164 10.72 -15.06 -34.14
CA TRP A 164 11.01 -15.25 -32.72
C TRP A 164 10.18 -14.33 -31.79
N ARG A 165 8.91 -14.15 -32.14
CA ARG A 165 7.97 -13.25 -31.43
C ARG A 165 7.88 -13.42 -29.91
N LEU A 166 8.28 -14.58 -29.36
CA LEU A 166 8.32 -14.83 -27.91
C LEU A 166 9.69 -14.51 -27.27
N LEU A 167 10.69 -14.08 -28.04
CA LEU A 167 11.98 -13.69 -27.46
C LEU A 167 11.86 -12.58 -26.40
N PRO A 168 11.07 -11.51 -26.61
CA PRO A 168 10.87 -10.50 -25.55
C PRO A 168 10.37 -11.09 -24.24
N LEU A 169 9.46 -12.07 -24.30
CA LEU A 169 8.95 -12.75 -23.10
C LEU A 169 10.04 -13.53 -22.36
N ALA A 170 10.88 -14.26 -23.11
CA ALA A 170 12.01 -14.99 -22.50
C ALA A 170 13.01 -14.03 -21.84
N VAL A 171 13.28 -12.87 -22.45
CA VAL A 171 14.16 -11.83 -21.90
C VAL A 171 13.61 -11.31 -20.57
N ILE A 172 12.29 -11.03 -20.50
CA ILE A 172 11.65 -10.53 -19.30
C ILE A 172 11.69 -11.55 -18.17
N VAL A 173 11.45 -12.82 -18.45
CA VAL A 173 11.54 -13.89 -17.44
C VAL A 173 12.94 -13.90 -16.83
N VAL A 174 13.99 -13.85 -17.64
CA VAL A 174 15.39 -13.76 -17.16
C VAL A 174 15.60 -12.48 -16.35
N GLY A 175 15.16 -11.33 -16.87
CA GLY A 175 15.31 -10.04 -16.21
C GLY A 175 14.62 -9.99 -14.84
N VAL A 176 13.40 -10.51 -14.74
CA VAL A 176 12.64 -10.58 -13.48
C VAL A 176 13.31 -11.51 -12.46
N ILE A 177 13.77 -12.69 -12.88
CA ILE A 177 14.51 -13.61 -11.98
C ILE A 177 15.74 -12.90 -11.41
N TRP A 178 16.49 -12.17 -12.23
CA TRP A 178 17.67 -11.43 -11.79
C TRP A 178 17.30 -10.23 -10.90
N ALA A 179 16.21 -9.53 -11.23
CA ALA A 179 15.73 -8.39 -10.45
C ALA A 179 15.32 -8.82 -9.03
N PHE A 180 14.51 -9.88 -8.90
CA PHE A 180 14.14 -10.42 -7.59
C PHE A 180 15.31 -11.07 -6.85
N GLY A 181 16.21 -11.73 -7.57
CA GLY A 181 17.45 -12.27 -6.99
C GLY A 181 18.32 -11.16 -6.38
N LEU A 182 18.50 -10.05 -7.10
CA LEU A 182 19.24 -8.89 -6.60
C LEU A 182 18.48 -8.19 -5.46
N ALA A 183 17.17 -8.03 -5.56
CA ALA A 183 16.34 -7.46 -4.50
C ALA A 183 16.45 -8.28 -3.21
N GLY A 184 16.40 -9.61 -3.30
CA GLY A 184 16.64 -10.50 -2.15
C GLY A 184 18.04 -10.39 -1.58
N TYR A 185 19.06 -10.24 -2.42
CA TYR A 185 20.45 -10.05 -1.97
C TYR A 185 20.65 -8.70 -1.25
N ILE A 186 19.96 -7.64 -1.68
CA ILE A 186 19.97 -6.32 -1.03
C ILE A 186 19.13 -6.32 0.27
N GLY A 187 18.24 -7.32 0.46
CA GLY A 187 17.40 -7.44 1.64
C GLY A 187 16.09 -6.64 1.54
N ILE A 188 15.56 -6.41 0.33
CA ILE A 188 14.25 -5.75 0.15
C ILE A 188 13.15 -6.70 0.62
N PRO A 189 12.33 -6.32 1.62
CA PRO A 189 11.28 -7.20 2.15
C PRO A 189 10.12 -7.34 1.15
N LEU A 190 9.51 -8.52 1.12
CA LEU A 190 8.27 -8.74 0.39
C LEU A 190 7.08 -8.29 1.24
N SER A 191 6.28 -7.38 0.71
CA SER A 191 5.07 -6.83 1.33
C SER A 191 3.89 -6.93 0.35
N ILE A 192 2.68 -6.60 0.81
CA ILE A 192 1.48 -6.52 -0.04
C ILE A 192 1.75 -5.60 -1.25
N VAL A 193 2.46 -4.49 -1.01
CA VAL A 193 2.77 -3.50 -2.04
C VAL A 193 3.81 -4.04 -3.02
N THR A 194 4.88 -4.66 -2.53
CA THR A 194 5.98 -5.16 -3.38
C THR A 194 5.57 -6.33 -4.29
N ILE A 195 4.52 -7.07 -3.93
CA ILE A 195 3.96 -8.13 -4.80
C ILE A 195 3.42 -7.57 -6.12
N ALA A 196 2.78 -6.39 -6.09
CA ALA A 196 2.33 -5.72 -7.30
C ALA A 196 3.50 -5.33 -8.22
N GLY A 197 4.71 -5.24 -7.68
CA GLY A 197 5.91 -4.95 -8.45
C GLY A 197 6.21 -5.97 -9.55
N LEU A 198 5.88 -7.25 -9.36
CA LEU A 198 6.14 -8.28 -10.36
C LEU A 198 5.33 -8.05 -11.66
N PRO A 199 3.99 -7.94 -11.65
CA PRO A 199 3.23 -7.63 -12.86
C PRO A 199 3.61 -6.27 -13.47
N VAL A 200 3.90 -5.26 -12.64
CA VAL A 200 4.36 -3.95 -13.12
C VAL A 200 5.69 -4.07 -13.84
N MET A 201 6.68 -4.74 -13.27
CA MET A 201 7.99 -4.95 -13.90
C MET A 201 7.88 -5.76 -15.20
N ILE A 202 7.00 -6.77 -15.25
CA ILE A 202 6.73 -7.52 -16.49
C ILE A 202 6.11 -6.59 -17.52
N GLY A 203 5.10 -5.78 -17.14
CA GLY A 203 4.36 -4.90 -18.04
C GLY A 203 5.21 -3.76 -18.61
N VAL A 204 5.98 -3.08 -17.76
CA VAL A 204 6.87 -1.98 -18.18
C VAL A 204 8.12 -2.53 -18.88
N GLY A 205 8.74 -3.54 -18.27
CA GLY A 205 10.00 -4.08 -18.79
C GLY A 205 9.91 -4.75 -20.16
N ILE A 206 8.74 -5.33 -20.52
CA ILE A 206 8.58 -5.99 -21.83
C ILE A 206 8.66 -5.00 -22.98
N ASP A 207 8.35 -3.71 -22.72
CA ASP A 207 8.48 -2.65 -23.71
C ASP A 207 9.92 -2.57 -24.24
N TYR A 208 10.91 -2.55 -23.36
CA TYR A 208 12.33 -2.50 -23.76
C TYR A 208 12.73 -3.63 -24.68
N ALA A 209 12.29 -4.85 -24.37
CA ALA A 209 12.58 -6.04 -25.18
C ALA A 209 11.85 -6.02 -26.54
N ILE A 210 10.58 -5.56 -26.57
CA ILE A 210 9.81 -5.39 -27.81
C ILE A 210 10.44 -4.31 -28.68
N GLN A 211 10.80 -3.15 -28.12
CA GLN A 211 11.42 -2.04 -28.83
C GLN A 211 12.77 -2.47 -29.45
N MET A 212 13.61 -3.14 -28.64
CA MET A 212 14.90 -3.65 -29.14
C MET A 212 14.74 -4.65 -30.27
N HIS A 213 13.81 -5.61 -30.13
CA HIS A 213 13.53 -6.60 -31.17
C HIS A 213 12.97 -5.96 -32.45
N ALA A 214 11.97 -5.08 -32.30
CA ALA A 214 11.37 -4.37 -33.43
C ALA A 214 12.38 -3.51 -34.19
N ARG A 215 13.33 -2.90 -33.48
CA ARG A 215 14.39 -2.08 -34.08
C ARG A 215 15.37 -2.93 -34.89
N VAL A 216 15.77 -4.10 -34.39
CA VAL A 216 16.60 -5.03 -35.14
C VAL A 216 15.90 -5.45 -36.45
N GLU A 217 14.60 -5.81 -36.39
CA GLU A 217 13.81 -6.16 -37.57
C GLU A 217 13.70 -4.98 -38.55
N GLU A 218 13.58 -3.76 -38.06
CA GLU A 218 13.58 -2.53 -38.86
C GLU A 218 14.91 -2.34 -39.62
N GLU A 219 16.05 -2.44 -38.91
CA GLU A 219 17.36 -2.23 -39.51
C GLU A 219 17.73 -3.33 -40.51
N VAL A 220 17.26 -4.57 -40.32
CA VAL A 220 17.39 -5.66 -41.30
C VAL A 220 16.67 -5.33 -42.62
N LEU A 221 15.53 -4.63 -42.57
CA LEU A 221 14.76 -4.25 -43.78
C LEU A 221 15.39 -3.09 -44.54
N ILE A 222 16.12 -2.19 -43.88
CA ILE A 222 16.64 -0.97 -44.50
C ILE A 222 17.92 -1.22 -45.33
N ASP A 223 18.54 -2.41 -45.25
CA ASP A 223 19.75 -2.86 -46.00
C ASP A 223 20.86 -1.79 -46.04
N ARG A 224 21.37 -1.42 -44.87
CA ARG A 224 22.47 -0.46 -44.75
C ARG A 224 23.83 -1.13 -44.79
N SER A 225 24.86 -0.32 -45.04
CA SER A 225 26.27 -0.76 -45.05
C SER A 225 26.78 -1.24 -43.67
N GLU A 226 26.14 -0.84 -42.59
CA GLU A 226 26.47 -1.25 -41.22
C GLU A 226 25.62 -2.45 -40.78
N HIS A 227 26.18 -3.28 -39.90
CA HIS A 227 25.48 -4.47 -39.40
C HIS A 227 24.24 -4.05 -38.57
N PRO A 228 23.01 -4.60 -38.84
CA PRO A 228 21.77 -4.18 -38.21
C PRO A 228 21.81 -4.16 -36.67
N ILE A 229 22.54 -5.10 -36.08
CA ILE A 229 22.71 -5.20 -34.63
C ILE A 229 23.53 -4.02 -34.07
N GLN A 230 24.59 -3.61 -34.76
CA GLN A 230 25.41 -2.45 -34.35
C GLN A 230 24.63 -1.15 -34.45
N GLU A 231 23.88 -0.97 -35.53
CA GLU A 231 23.06 0.22 -35.74
C GLU A 231 21.94 0.31 -34.69
N THR A 232 21.29 -0.81 -34.38
CA THR A 232 20.30 -0.89 -33.30
C THR A 232 20.92 -0.55 -31.95
N ALA A 233 22.05 -1.14 -31.60
CA ALA A 233 22.73 -0.88 -30.34
C ALA A 233 23.15 0.59 -30.20
N ARG A 234 23.67 1.21 -31.29
CA ARG A 234 24.13 2.59 -31.32
C ARG A 234 23.00 3.61 -31.17
N ASN A 235 21.85 3.38 -31.79
CA ASN A 235 20.77 4.35 -31.84
C ASN A 235 19.75 4.13 -30.70
N LEU A 236 19.30 2.89 -30.46
CA LEU A 236 18.28 2.60 -29.47
C LEU A 236 18.84 2.34 -28.06
N GLY A 237 20.05 1.76 -27.95
CA GLY A 237 20.65 1.47 -26.64
C GLY A 237 20.71 2.68 -25.72
N PRO A 238 21.32 3.82 -26.15
CA PRO A 238 21.33 5.04 -25.34
C PRO A 238 19.95 5.61 -25.03
N ALA A 239 18.97 5.46 -25.94
CA ALA A 239 17.61 5.91 -25.72
C ALA A 239 16.93 5.09 -24.60
N LEU A 240 17.07 3.77 -24.63
CA LEU A 240 16.53 2.89 -23.57
C LEU A 240 17.18 3.19 -22.21
N LEU A 241 18.47 3.49 -22.17
CA LEU A 241 19.12 3.91 -20.91
C LEU A 241 18.53 5.21 -20.37
N VAL A 242 18.26 6.21 -21.24
CA VAL A 242 17.64 7.46 -20.81
C VAL A 242 16.28 7.18 -20.18
N VAL A 243 15.44 6.42 -20.85
CA VAL A 243 14.09 6.07 -20.38
C VAL A 243 14.14 5.26 -19.09
N THR A 244 15.10 4.33 -18.97
CA THR A 244 15.29 3.57 -17.73
C THR A 244 15.64 4.48 -16.56
N PHE A 245 16.56 5.44 -16.77
CA PHE A 245 16.90 6.40 -15.73
C PHE A 245 15.73 7.34 -15.40
N ASP A 246 14.88 7.73 -16.37
CA ASP A 246 13.64 8.46 -16.10
C ASP A 246 12.77 7.69 -15.11
N ALA A 247 12.55 6.40 -15.37
CA ALA A 247 11.78 5.53 -14.48
C ALA A 247 12.45 5.37 -13.10
N VAL A 248 13.78 5.16 -13.06
CA VAL A 248 14.54 5.07 -11.80
C VAL A 248 14.40 6.36 -10.98
N PHE A 249 14.48 7.54 -11.59
CA PHE A 249 14.30 8.81 -10.89
C PHE A 249 12.87 9.01 -10.42
N ALA A 250 11.87 8.63 -11.23
CA ALA A 250 10.47 8.66 -10.80
C ALA A 250 10.21 7.75 -9.59
N PHE A 251 10.73 6.52 -9.61
CA PHE A 251 10.58 5.58 -8.48
C PHE A 251 11.42 5.96 -7.26
N SER A 252 12.55 6.66 -7.46
CA SER A 252 13.37 7.17 -6.35
C SER A 252 12.61 8.20 -5.50
N ALA A 253 11.60 8.88 -6.04
CA ALA A 253 10.74 9.74 -5.25
C ALA A 253 10.00 8.97 -4.14
N LEU A 254 9.67 7.68 -4.38
CA LEU A 254 9.01 6.82 -3.38
C LEU A 254 9.90 6.53 -2.17
N MET A 255 11.22 6.69 -2.27
CA MET A 255 12.14 6.52 -1.14
C MET A 255 11.93 7.58 -0.05
N PHE A 256 11.26 8.68 -0.36
CA PHE A 256 10.90 9.75 0.57
C PHE A 256 9.53 9.51 1.24
N ALA A 257 8.86 8.40 0.94
CA ALA A 257 7.61 8.05 1.61
C ALA A 257 7.83 7.79 3.10
N LYS A 258 6.88 8.20 3.93
CA LYS A 258 6.91 7.91 5.37
C LYS A 258 6.64 6.44 5.65
N VAL A 259 5.85 5.77 4.82
CA VAL A 259 5.48 4.37 4.96
C VAL A 259 6.56 3.46 4.39
N PRO A 260 7.18 2.55 5.19
CA PRO A 260 8.30 1.71 4.75
C PRO A 260 7.98 0.86 3.52
N MET A 261 6.79 0.23 3.47
CA MET A 261 6.41 -0.64 2.33
C MET A 261 6.36 0.09 0.99
N ILE A 262 6.11 1.41 0.98
CA ILE A 262 6.12 2.24 -0.22
C ILE A 262 7.56 2.53 -0.65
N ARG A 263 8.46 2.77 0.31
CA ARG A 263 9.91 2.94 0.03
C ARG A 263 10.51 1.69 -0.59
N ASP A 264 10.20 0.53 0.00
CA ASP A 264 10.68 -0.77 -0.48
C ASP A 264 10.17 -1.08 -1.89
N PHE A 265 8.94 -0.72 -2.19
CA PHE A 265 8.37 -0.85 -3.52
C PHE A 265 9.08 0.05 -4.54
N GLY A 266 9.33 1.31 -4.19
CA GLY A 266 10.09 2.24 -5.04
C GLY A 266 11.49 1.72 -5.34
N LEU A 267 12.19 1.21 -4.32
CA LEU A 267 13.51 0.62 -4.47
C LEU A 267 13.47 -0.66 -5.33
N LEU A 268 12.49 -1.54 -5.11
CA LEU A 268 12.30 -2.76 -5.89
C LEU A 268 12.09 -2.43 -7.38
N LEU A 269 11.24 -1.45 -7.69
CA LEU A 269 10.98 -1.04 -9.07
C LEU A 269 12.20 -0.38 -9.70
N ALA A 270 12.88 0.52 -8.99
CA ALA A 270 14.07 1.20 -9.50
C ALA A 270 15.19 0.20 -9.85
N VAL A 271 15.50 -0.71 -8.93
CA VAL A 271 16.50 -1.77 -9.15
C VAL A 271 16.03 -2.76 -10.21
N GLY A 272 14.77 -3.18 -10.14
CA GLY A 272 14.19 -4.16 -11.05
C GLY A 272 14.20 -3.70 -12.50
N ILE A 273 13.74 -2.47 -12.76
CA ILE A 273 13.72 -1.89 -14.12
C ILE A 273 15.13 -1.69 -14.67
N ALA A 274 16.09 -1.27 -13.84
CA ALA A 274 17.48 -1.17 -14.27
C ALA A 274 18.06 -2.52 -14.71
N VAL A 275 17.82 -3.58 -13.93
CA VAL A 275 18.25 -4.95 -14.27
C VAL A 275 17.56 -5.45 -15.54
N ILE A 276 16.24 -5.25 -15.67
CA ILE A 276 15.45 -5.65 -16.82
C ILE A 276 15.93 -4.92 -18.09
N CYS A 277 16.22 -3.62 -18.01
CA CYS A 277 16.77 -2.87 -19.13
C CYS A 277 18.10 -3.47 -19.62
N MET A 278 19.00 -3.79 -18.69
CA MET A 278 20.28 -4.43 -19.04
C MET A 278 20.05 -5.77 -19.74
N CYS A 279 19.14 -6.61 -19.22
CA CYS A 279 18.78 -7.85 -19.87
C CYS A 279 18.16 -7.61 -21.26
N SER A 280 17.29 -6.59 -21.39
CA SER A 280 16.59 -6.24 -22.63
C SER A 280 17.49 -5.64 -23.72
N ILE A 281 18.63 -5.10 -23.34
CA ILE A 281 19.67 -4.66 -24.29
C ILE A 281 20.54 -5.83 -24.70
N PHE A 282 21.18 -6.53 -23.76
CA PHE A 282 22.20 -7.51 -24.08
C PHE A 282 21.65 -8.83 -24.66
N VAL A 283 20.56 -9.35 -24.09
CA VAL A 283 20.04 -10.67 -24.48
C VAL A 283 19.46 -10.65 -25.90
N PRO A 284 18.61 -9.68 -26.32
CA PRO A 284 18.11 -9.62 -27.69
C PRO A 284 19.21 -9.37 -28.71
N LEU A 285 20.15 -8.45 -28.42
CA LEU A 285 21.26 -8.17 -29.35
C LEU A 285 22.11 -9.42 -29.58
N ALA A 286 22.43 -10.18 -28.53
CA ALA A 286 23.19 -11.42 -28.65
C ALA A 286 22.37 -12.52 -29.40
N ALA A 287 21.12 -12.72 -29.01
CA ALA A 287 20.28 -13.77 -29.60
C ALA A 287 19.92 -13.49 -31.06
N LEU A 288 19.53 -12.25 -31.37
CA LEU A 288 19.19 -11.83 -32.72
C LEU A 288 20.42 -11.74 -33.62
N GLY A 289 21.56 -11.27 -33.05
CA GLY A 289 22.84 -11.30 -33.77
C GLY A 289 23.26 -12.73 -34.20
N ALA A 290 23.17 -13.69 -33.28
CA ALA A 290 23.44 -15.08 -33.59
C ALA A 290 22.42 -15.67 -34.62
N ARG A 291 21.16 -15.25 -34.56
CA ARG A 291 20.12 -15.61 -35.51
C ARG A 291 20.46 -15.09 -36.92
N GLU A 292 20.74 -13.79 -37.07
CA GLU A 292 21.02 -13.16 -38.36
C GLU A 292 22.30 -13.71 -39.00
N TYR A 293 23.32 -14.02 -38.16
CA TYR A 293 24.53 -14.67 -38.66
C TYR A 293 24.29 -16.07 -39.21
N ARG A 294 23.40 -16.87 -38.57
CA ARG A 294 23.13 -18.27 -38.99
C ARG A 294 22.07 -18.39 -40.06
N SER A 295 21.08 -17.52 -40.04
CA SER A 295 19.89 -17.59 -40.91
C SER A 295 19.30 -16.18 -41.07
N PRO A 296 19.83 -15.40 -42.06
CA PRO A 296 19.36 -14.04 -42.31
C PRO A 296 17.85 -13.97 -42.51
N THR A 297 17.21 -12.98 -41.95
CA THR A 297 15.77 -12.77 -42.08
C THR A 297 15.48 -12.22 -43.48
N LYS A 298 14.57 -12.87 -44.20
CA LYS A 298 14.01 -12.32 -45.43
C LYS A 298 12.94 -11.32 -45.05
N GLY A 299 13.10 -10.07 -45.47
CA GLY A 299 12.28 -8.97 -45.02
C GLY A 299 10.78 -9.19 -45.18
N HIS A 300 10.06 -9.11 -44.04
CA HIS A 300 8.62 -8.97 -44.01
C HIS A 300 8.31 -7.66 -43.26
N ASP A 301 7.60 -6.73 -43.91
CA ASP A 301 7.27 -5.46 -43.27
C ASP A 301 6.12 -5.67 -42.30
N PHE A 302 6.47 -5.88 -40.99
CA PHE A 302 5.51 -6.03 -39.93
C PHE A 302 4.73 -4.73 -39.62
N ARG A 303 5.09 -3.60 -40.24
CA ARG A 303 4.46 -2.29 -40.06
C ARG A 303 3.13 -2.16 -40.81
N GLU A 304 2.88 -2.98 -41.83
CA GLU A 304 1.61 -3.00 -42.50
C GLU A 304 0.53 -3.71 -41.69
N GLY A 305 -0.48 -2.98 -41.29
CA GLY A 305 -1.61 -3.51 -40.51
C GLY A 305 -2.55 -2.41 -39.99
N PRO A 306 -3.75 -2.78 -39.52
CA PRO A 306 -4.73 -1.78 -39.05
C PRO A 306 -4.21 -0.94 -37.91
N LEU A 307 -3.44 -1.53 -36.98
CA LEU A 307 -2.84 -0.84 -35.84
C LEU A 307 -1.77 0.19 -36.29
N GLY A 308 -0.91 -0.19 -37.26
CA GLY A 308 0.08 0.74 -37.82
C GLY A 308 -0.57 1.89 -38.59
N ARG A 309 -1.70 1.66 -39.28
CA ARG A 309 -2.48 2.73 -39.93
C ARG A 309 -3.11 3.70 -38.91
N PHE A 310 -3.64 3.15 -37.81
CA PHE A 310 -4.23 3.98 -36.76
C PHE A 310 -3.17 4.88 -36.10
N VAL A 311 -2.00 4.36 -35.75
CA VAL A 311 -0.93 5.17 -35.14
C VAL A 311 -0.36 6.20 -36.11
N ARG A 312 -0.21 5.86 -37.40
CA ARG A 312 0.16 6.85 -38.43
C ARG A 312 -0.85 7.97 -38.56
N TRP A 313 -2.14 7.67 -38.49
CA TRP A 313 -3.21 8.67 -38.51
C TRP A 313 -3.10 9.58 -37.27
N LEU A 314 -2.85 9.05 -36.08
CA LEU A 314 -2.62 9.85 -34.87
C LEU A 314 -1.39 10.78 -35.00
N GLY A 315 -0.28 10.27 -35.56
CA GLY A 315 0.95 11.04 -35.79
C GLY A 315 0.82 12.10 -36.91
N SER A 316 -0.24 12.05 -37.73
CA SER A 316 -0.51 13.01 -38.80
C SER A 316 -1.39 14.20 -38.37
N LEU A 317 -1.69 14.34 -37.08
CA LEU A 317 -2.50 15.44 -36.57
C LEU A 317 -1.84 16.81 -36.82
N THR A 318 -2.67 17.76 -37.21
CA THR A 318 -2.23 19.09 -37.61
C THR A 318 -1.46 19.82 -36.49
N PRO A 319 -0.30 20.44 -36.73
CA PRO A 319 0.45 21.21 -35.74
C PRO A 319 -0.32 22.39 -35.11
N LYS A 320 -1.41 22.83 -35.77
CA LYS A 320 -2.32 23.85 -35.23
C LYS A 320 -2.98 23.43 -33.91
N LEU A 321 -3.09 22.14 -33.64
CA LEU A 321 -3.66 21.59 -32.41
C LEU A 321 -2.67 21.63 -31.22
N ALA A 322 -1.40 21.95 -31.43
CA ALA A 322 -0.39 21.96 -30.39
C ALA A 322 -0.73 22.91 -29.22
N VAL A 323 -1.15 24.17 -29.52
CA VAL A 323 -1.51 25.13 -28.48
C VAL A 323 -2.80 24.73 -27.75
N PRO A 324 -3.90 24.37 -28.44
CA PRO A 324 -5.08 23.81 -27.77
C PRO A 324 -4.76 22.60 -26.88
N PHE A 325 -3.92 21.68 -27.31
CA PHE A 325 -3.51 20.53 -26.53
C PHE A 325 -2.68 20.91 -25.30
N ALA A 326 -1.77 21.89 -25.43
CA ALA A 326 -1.01 22.39 -24.27
C ALA A 326 -1.92 23.05 -23.22
N ILE A 327 -2.89 23.86 -23.66
CA ILE A 327 -3.88 24.48 -22.77
C ILE A 327 -4.75 23.42 -22.12
N MET A 328 -5.25 22.45 -22.88
CA MET A 328 -6.04 21.33 -22.35
C MET A 328 -5.24 20.53 -21.32
N SER A 329 -3.97 20.23 -21.61
CA SER A 329 -3.08 19.49 -20.71
C SER A 329 -2.90 20.22 -19.39
N LEU A 330 -2.68 21.53 -19.45
CA LEU A 330 -2.58 22.37 -18.26
C LEU A 330 -3.91 22.44 -17.50
N ALA A 331 -5.03 22.57 -18.21
CA ALA A 331 -6.36 22.62 -17.60
C ALA A 331 -6.72 21.30 -16.88
N VAL A 332 -6.43 20.15 -17.51
CA VAL A 332 -6.63 18.83 -16.90
C VAL A 332 -5.73 18.66 -15.67
N PHE A 333 -4.48 19.10 -15.74
CA PHE A 333 -3.55 19.02 -14.62
C PHE A 333 -4.01 19.89 -13.44
N VAL A 334 -4.34 21.17 -13.70
CA VAL A 334 -4.82 22.10 -12.66
C VAL A 334 -6.17 21.63 -12.09
N GLY A 335 -7.07 21.12 -12.94
CA GLY A 335 -8.33 20.53 -12.50
C GLY A 335 -8.11 19.31 -11.60
N GLY A 336 -7.17 18.45 -11.96
CA GLY A 336 -6.78 17.31 -11.12
C GLY A 336 -6.21 17.73 -9.77
N MET A 337 -5.35 18.76 -9.76
CA MET A 337 -4.83 19.34 -8.50
C MET A 337 -5.93 19.90 -7.61
N ALA A 338 -6.92 20.58 -8.21
CA ALA A 338 -8.00 21.19 -7.45
C ALA A 338 -8.89 20.18 -6.70
N VAL A 339 -9.10 19.01 -7.29
CA VAL A 339 -9.93 17.94 -6.68
C VAL A 339 -9.12 16.96 -5.82
N GLU A 340 -7.80 17.09 -5.79
CA GLU A 340 -6.91 16.17 -5.09
C GLU A 340 -7.20 16.08 -3.59
N GLY A 341 -7.51 17.21 -2.95
CA GLY A 341 -7.85 17.28 -1.52
C GLY A 341 -9.25 16.76 -1.17
N GLU A 342 -10.10 16.52 -2.18
CA GLU A 342 -11.47 16.00 -1.98
C GLU A 342 -11.55 14.48 -2.19
N LEU A 343 -10.42 13.84 -2.56
CA LEU A 343 -10.39 12.40 -2.80
C LEU A 343 -10.40 11.63 -1.47
N THR A 344 -11.38 10.77 -1.30
CA THR A 344 -11.52 9.94 -0.10
C THR A 344 -10.54 8.77 -0.13
N LEU A 345 -9.81 8.56 0.96
CA LEU A 345 -8.94 7.40 1.15
C LEU A 345 -9.71 6.25 1.79
N GLN A 346 -9.48 5.04 1.33
CA GLN A 346 -9.94 3.83 2.01
C GLN A 346 -8.84 3.38 2.97
N THR A 347 -9.00 3.73 4.21
CA THR A 347 -7.97 3.65 5.23
C THR A 347 -8.09 2.44 6.13
N ASP A 348 -9.28 1.82 6.17
CA ASP A 348 -9.56 0.65 7.00
C ASP A 348 -8.81 -0.59 6.48
N PRO A 349 -7.80 -1.11 7.23
CA PRO A 349 -7.04 -2.29 6.85
C PRO A 349 -7.90 -3.54 6.69
N VAL A 350 -9.03 -3.61 7.36
CA VAL A 350 -9.99 -4.73 7.26
C VAL A 350 -10.59 -4.80 5.86
N LEU A 351 -10.72 -3.66 5.17
CA LEU A 351 -11.21 -3.60 3.79
C LEU A 351 -10.13 -3.89 2.73
N TRP A 352 -8.87 -4.00 3.12
CA TRP A 352 -7.76 -4.29 2.20
C TRP A 352 -7.58 -5.78 1.93
N VAL A 353 -8.06 -6.62 2.87
CA VAL A 353 -7.94 -8.07 2.79
C VAL A 353 -9.08 -8.70 2.00
N ASN A 354 -8.94 -9.98 1.67
CA ASN A 354 -9.97 -10.71 0.94
C ASN A 354 -11.29 -10.79 1.74
N GLN A 355 -12.31 -10.07 1.30
CA GLN A 355 -13.62 -10.00 1.94
C GLN A 355 -14.38 -11.34 1.91
N GLU A 356 -14.01 -12.26 1.02
CA GLU A 356 -14.63 -13.60 0.91
C GLU A 356 -13.93 -14.64 1.78
N SER A 357 -12.80 -14.31 2.41
CA SER A 357 -12.07 -15.24 3.29
C SER A 357 -12.91 -15.62 4.51
N GLN A 358 -12.73 -16.84 5.01
CA GLN A 358 -13.46 -17.30 6.19
C GLN A 358 -13.13 -16.43 7.41
N ASN A 359 -11.87 -16.08 7.59
CA ASN A 359 -11.45 -15.24 8.72
C ASN A 359 -12.08 -13.84 8.69
N ARG A 360 -12.30 -13.23 7.49
CA ARG A 360 -13.03 -11.96 7.42
C ARG A 360 -14.51 -12.13 7.78
N LYS A 361 -15.13 -13.24 7.39
CA LYS A 361 -16.51 -13.57 7.78
C LYS A 361 -16.60 -13.81 9.29
N ASP A 362 -15.62 -14.48 9.86
CA ASP A 362 -15.55 -14.72 11.31
C ASP A 362 -15.43 -13.41 12.09
N VAL A 363 -14.56 -12.48 11.64
CA VAL A 363 -14.46 -11.12 12.19
C VAL A 363 -15.78 -10.37 12.05
N ALA A 364 -16.41 -10.42 10.87
CA ALA A 364 -17.71 -9.75 10.66
C ALA A 364 -18.81 -10.32 11.57
N THR A 365 -18.80 -11.64 11.79
CA THR A 365 -19.74 -12.29 12.72
C THR A 365 -19.50 -11.82 14.16
N LEU A 366 -18.23 -11.66 14.57
CA LEU A 366 -17.89 -11.13 15.89
C LEU A 366 -18.36 -9.66 16.02
N GLU A 367 -18.09 -8.83 15.02
CA GLU A 367 -18.52 -7.43 14.99
C GLU A 367 -20.06 -7.30 15.06
N GLU A 368 -20.79 -8.14 14.31
CA GLU A 368 -22.25 -8.08 14.25
C GLU A 368 -22.94 -8.63 15.51
N ARG A 369 -22.41 -9.72 16.09
CA ARG A 369 -23.06 -10.43 17.20
C ARG A 369 -22.61 -9.94 18.57
N ALA A 370 -21.32 -9.63 18.73
CA ALA A 370 -20.74 -9.26 20.01
C ALA A 370 -20.49 -7.74 20.14
N ASP A 371 -20.71 -6.96 19.09
CA ASP A 371 -20.39 -5.52 19.02
C ASP A 371 -18.92 -5.20 19.42
N VAL A 372 -18.02 -6.12 19.09
CA VAL A 372 -16.58 -6.05 19.41
C VAL A 372 -15.78 -6.04 18.13
N SER A 373 -14.78 -5.19 18.02
CA SER A 373 -13.91 -5.09 16.85
C SER A 373 -12.45 -5.36 17.18
N SER A 374 -11.81 -4.52 17.99
CA SER A 374 -10.39 -4.61 18.28
C SER A 374 -10.09 -4.14 19.71
N GLU A 375 -8.85 -4.33 20.12
CA GLU A 375 -8.34 -3.82 21.39
C GLU A 375 -7.57 -2.52 21.15
N LEU A 376 -7.78 -1.53 22.02
CA LEU A 376 -6.99 -0.32 22.17
C LEU A 376 -6.21 -0.42 23.48
N GLY A 377 -4.91 -0.44 23.43
CA GLY A 377 -4.05 -0.37 24.60
C GLY A 377 -3.66 1.05 24.92
N VAL A 378 -3.51 1.37 26.19
CA VAL A 378 -2.78 2.56 26.65
C VAL A 378 -1.56 2.08 27.43
N TYR A 379 -0.40 2.30 26.84
CA TYR A 379 0.87 1.88 27.39
C TYR A 379 1.40 2.94 28.34
N MET A 380 1.46 2.60 29.61
CA MET A 380 1.97 3.43 30.67
C MET A 380 3.40 3.02 31.05
N VAL A 381 4.32 3.94 31.09
CA VAL A 381 5.72 3.71 31.50
C VAL A 381 6.07 4.66 32.61
N ALA A 382 6.55 4.11 33.71
CA ALA A 382 7.07 4.86 34.87
C ALA A 382 8.61 4.96 34.80
N ASP A 383 9.19 5.94 35.49
CA ASP A 383 10.66 6.05 35.60
C ASP A 383 11.26 4.93 36.46
N SER A 384 10.46 4.34 37.36
CA SER A 384 10.83 3.15 38.15
C SER A 384 9.59 2.29 38.48
N SER A 385 9.80 0.98 38.70
CA SER A 385 8.71 0.06 39.02
C SER A 385 7.95 0.43 40.31
N ASP A 386 8.61 1.06 41.28
CA ASP A 386 7.99 1.46 42.56
C ASP A 386 6.92 2.56 42.35
N GLN A 387 7.03 3.36 41.28
CA GLN A 387 6.06 4.40 40.96
C GLN A 387 4.74 3.83 40.43
N ILE A 388 4.77 2.60 39.88
CA ILE A 388 3.55 1.93 39.40
C ILE A 388 2.58 1.71 40.58
N PHE A 389 3.09 1.30 41.73
CA PHE A 389 2.29 0.88 42.90
C PHE A 389 2.13 2.00 43.93
N THR A 390 1.97 3.22 43.47
CA THR A 390 1.65 4.37 44.36
C THR A 390 0.14 4.64 44.40
N ASP A 391 -0.34 5.27 45.49
CA ASP A 391 -1.74 5.66 45.59
C ASP A 391 -2.16 6.64 44.48
N GLU A 392 -1.26 7.54 44.10
CA GLU A 392 -1.48 8.51 43.04
C GLU A 392 -1.66 7.83 41.66
N THR A 393 -0.82 6.83 41.36
CA THR A 393 -0.92 6.05 40.15
C THR A 393 -2.20 5.21 40.14
N ALA A 394 -2.55 4.57 41.23
CA ALA A 394 -3.79 3.81 41.35
C ALA A 394 -5.01 4.68 41.10
N ALA A 395 -5.08 5.85 41.77
CA ALA A 395 -6.15 6.82 41.55
C ALA A 395 -6.22 7.38 40.13
N TRP A 396 -5.07 7.53 39.48
CA TRP A 396 -5.03 7.96 38.06
C TRP A 396 -5.53 6.87 37.11
N ILE A 397 -5.11 5.62 37.29
CA ILE A 397 -5.57 4.48 36.45
C ILE A 397 -7.10 4.35 36.53
N ASP A 398 -7.65 4.45 37.73
CA ASP A 398 -9.10 4.36 37.95
C ASP A 398 -9.84 5.49 37.22
N ARG A 399 -9.48 6.74 37.53
CA ARG A 399 -10.07 7.92 36.88
C ARG A 399 -9.94 7.90 35.34
N PHE A 400 -8.77 7.52 34.84
CA PHE A 400 -8.54 7.45 33.38
C PHE A 400 -9.41 6.43 32.75
N THR A 401 -9.59 5.26 33.37
CA THR A 401 -10.43 4.18 32.83
C THR A 401 -11.89 4.58 32.81
N ASP A 402 -12.39 5.12 33.91
CA ASP A 402 -13.80 5.55 34.02
C ASP A 402 -14.10 6.73 33.11
N ASP A 403 -13.25 7.75 33.08
CA ASP A 403 -13.40 8.88 32.15
C ASP A 403 -13.42 8.44 30.68
N SER A 404 -12.56 7.50 30.32
CA SER A 404 -12.53 6.95 28.95
C SER A 404 -13.82 6.22 28.59
N LEU A 405 -14.40 5.46 29.53
CA LEU A 405 -15.67 4.75 29.32
C LEU A 405 -16.86 5.73 29.22
N GLU A 406 -16.89 6.78 30.07
CA GLU A 406 -17.94 7.79 30.05
C GLU A 406 -17.87 8.71 28.81
N ARG A 407 -16.67 9.02 28.36
CA ARG A 407 -16.45 9.96 27.26
C ARG A 407 -16.65 9.32 25.89
N TYR A 408 -16.28 8.04 25.75
CA TYR A 408 -16.35 7.32 24.47
C TYR A 408 -17.31 6.11 24.50
N PRO A 409 -18.55 6.24 25.01
CA PRO A 409 -19.46 5.09 25.19
C PRO A 409 -19.84 4.40 23.88
N ASP A 410 -19.81 5.15 22.76
CA ASP A 410 -20.09 4.63 21.43
C ASP A 410 -18.89 3.94 20.76
N GLN A 411 -17.71 4.03 21.35
CA GLN A 411 -16.46 3.48 20.78
C GLN A 411 -15.76 2.48 21.70
N ILE A 412 -15.91 2.61 23.01
CA ILE A 412 -15.33 1.72 24.03
C ILE A 412 -16.46 0.93 24.68
N LEU A 413 -16.29 -0.37 24.77
CA LEU A 413 -17.25 -1.27 25.40
C LEU A 413 -16.89 -1.55 26.86
N VAL A 414 -15.62 -1.91 27.11
CA VAL A 414 -15.09 -2.29 28.43
C VAL A 414 -13.64 -1.83 28.54
N GLY A 415 -13.25 -1.42 29.75
CA GLY A 415 -11.86 -1.18 30.15
C GLY A 415 -11.37 -2.27 31.10
N SER A 416 -10.12 -2.70 30.93
CA SER A 416 -9.41 -3.61 31.83
C SER A 416 -8.06 -3.02 32.18
N ASN A 417 -7.74 -2.97 33.45
CA ASN A 417 -6.53 -2.37 33.97
C ASN A 417 -5.96 -3.16 35.17
N LEU A 418 -4.92 -2.67 35.79
CA LEU A 418 -4.25 -3.29 36.93
C LEU A 418 -5.18 -3.45 38.16
N LEU A 419 -6.23 -2.64 38.26
CA LEU A 419 -7.21 -2.69 39.38
C LEU A 419 -8.33 -3.72 39.10
N THR A 420 -8.48 -4.19 37.88
CA THR A 420 -9.53 -5.16 37.51
C THR A 420 -9.53 -6.45 38.36
N PRO A 421 -8.38 -7.05 38.75
CA PRO A 421 -8.36 -8.18 39.68
C PRO A 421 -8.94 -7.87 41.06
N LEU A 422 -8.82 -6.64 41.55
CA LEU A 422 -9.38 -6.24 42.83
C LEU A 422 -10.91 -6.17 42.78
N SER A 423 -11.48 -5.74 41.67
CA SER A 423 -12.93 -5.65 41.47
C SER A 423 -13.59 -7.00 41.20
N PHE A 424 -12.83 -8.08 41.07
CA PHE A 424 -13.36 -9.41 40.69
C PHE A 424 -14.31 -10.01 41.73
N LEU A 425 -13.96 -9.91 43.04
CA LEU A 425 -14.79 -10.47 44.09
C LEU A 425 -15.67 -9.43 44.78
N VAL A 426 -15.33 -8.16 44.64
CA VAL A 426 -16.01 -7.06 45.34
C VAL A 426 -16.40 -5.99 44.34
N ASP A 427 -17.67 -5.98 43.94
CA ASP A 427 -18.27 -4.80 43.34
C ASP A 427 -18.57 -3.82 44.48
N ILE A 428 -17.88 -2.70 44.52
CA ILE A 428 -18.03 -1.71 45.61
C ILE A 428 -19.14 -0.72 45.20
N PRO A 429 -20.40 -0.96 45.58
CA PRO A 429 -21.50 -0.06 45.24
C PRO A 429 -21.28 1.32 45.83
N GLY A 430 -21.51 2.36 45.08
CA GLY A 430 -21.39 3.74 45.54
C GLY A 430 -19.95 4.21 45.77
N ALA A 431 -18.93 3.49 45.26
CA ALA A 431 -17.53 3.85 45.40
C ALA A 431 -17.01 4.81 44.28
N ALA A 432 -17.84 5.68 43.79
CA ALA A 432 -17.48 6.62 42.71
C ALA A 432 -16.22 7.45 42.99
N ASN A 433 -15.80 7.55 44.27
CA ASN A 433 -14.62 8.31 44.69
C ASN A 433 -13.56 7.44 45.41
N TYR A 434 -13.69 6.12 45.41
CA TYR A 434 -12.74 5.23 46.07
C TYR A 434 -11.77 4.64 45.08
N SER A 435 -10.51 4.94 45.24
CA SER A 435 -9.43 4.28 44.54
C SER A 435 -8.64 3.38 45.48
N PRO A 436 -8.33 2.13 45.11
CA PRO A 436 -7.49 1.26 45.91
C PRO A 436 -6.12 1.89 46.18
N SER A 437 -5.55 1.60 47.38
CA SER A 437 -4.18 2.06 47.64
C SER A 437 -3.16 1.32 46.74
N GLY A 438 -2.03 1.96 46.46
CA GLY A 438 -0.93 1.36 45.74
C GLY A 438 -0.46 0.03 46.34
N ALA A 439 -0.42 -0.04 47.68
CA ALA A 439 -0.06 -1.29 48.39
C ALA A 439 -1.05 -2.45 48.13
N LEU A 440 -2.36 -2.15 48.06
CA LEU A 440 -3.38 -3.15 47.72
C LEU A 440 -3.26 -3.60 46.25
N MET A 441 -2.95 -2.68 45.38
CA MET A 441 -2.72 -2.96 43.95
C MET A 441 -1.49 -3.87 43.75
N GLU A 442 -0.38 -3.61 44.47
CA GLU A 442 0.81 -4.46 44.45
C GLU A 442 0.52 -5.85 45.04
N ALA A 443 -0.20 -5.92 46.17
CA ALA A 443 -0.58 -7.20 46.74
C ALA A 443 -1.48 -8.02 45.85
N ALA A 444 -2.41 -7.41 45.13
CA ALA A 444 -3.26 -8.09 44.14
C ALA A 444 -2.45 -8.59 42.90
N HIS A 445 -1.52 -7.77 42.45
CA HIS A 445 -0.62 -8.19 41.34
C HIS A 445 0.22 -9.41 41.74
N LEU A 446 0.83 -9.40 42.92
CA LEU A 446 1.63 -10.52 43.45
C LEU A 446 0.80 -11.79 43.75
N ALA A 447 -0.49 -11.63 44.08
CA ALA A 447 -1.41 -12.74 44.31
C ALA A 447 -2.00 -13.32 43.01
N ALA A 448 -1.89 -12.62 41.90
CA ALA A 448 -2.40 -13.08 40.59
C ALA A 448 -1.53 -14.21 40.05
N PRO A 449 -2.09 -15.12 39.19
CA PRO A 449 -1.30 -16.11 38.45
C PRO A 449 -0.20 -15.43 37.62
N ASP A 450 0.94 -16.12 37.44
CA ASP A 450 2.09 -15.61 36.67
C ASP A 450 1.68 -15.07 35.29
N SER A 451 0.78 -15.78 34.60
CA SER A 451 0.25 -15.34 33.29
C SER A 451 -0.50 -14.00 33.34
N VAL A 452 -1.15 -13.68 34.45
CA VAL A 452 -1.84 -12.39 34.65
C VAL A 452 -0.83 -11.31 35.05
N GLN A 453 0.15 -11.65 35.90
CA GLN A 453 1.22 -10.73 36.26
C GLN A 453 2.00 -10.27 35.04
N GLU A 454 2.49 -11.18 34.21
CA GLU A 454 3.20 -10.88 32.96
C GLU A 454 2.36 -10.10 31.95
N PHE A 455 1.03 -10.26 32.01
CA PHE A 455 0.11 -9.57 31.12
C PHE A 455 -0.12 -8.12 31.53
N THR A 456 -0.17 -7.83 32.81
CA THR A 456 -0.56 -6.52 33.34
C THR A 456 0.62 -5.61 33.58
N VAL A 457 1.73 -6.12 34.13
CA VAL A 457 2.91 -5.32 34.48
C VAL A 457 4.18 -5.95 33.96
N ASN A 458 4.99 -5.18 33.27
CA ASN A 458 6.38 -5.51 33.00
C ASN A 458 7.27 -4.78 33.99
N THR A 459 7.70 -5.47 35.03
CA THR A 459 8.51 -4.90 36.10
C THR A 459 9.91 -4.48 35.66
N GLU A 460 10.49 -5.16 34.67
CA GLU A 460 11.80 -4.80 34.10
C GLU A 460 11.74 -3.48 33.32
N ALA A 461 10.65 -3.25 32.57
CA ALA A 461 10.44 -2.05 31.79
C ALA A 461 9.69 -0.96 32.57
N ALA A 462 9.32 -1.20 33.85
CA ALA A 462 8.46 -0.34 34.64
C ALA A 462 7.19 0.10 33.88
N ALA A 463 6.51 -0.86 33.24
CA ALA A 463 5.43 -0.57 32.31
C ALA A 463 4.14 -1.32 32.66
N VAL A 464 3.02 -0.68 32.39
CA VAL A 464 1.66 -1.22 32.56
C VAL A 464 0.86 -1.02 31.29
N ASN A 465 -0.01 -1.97 30.99
CA ASN A 465 -0.95 -1.86 29.88
C ASN A 465 -2.39 -1.71 30.40
N ILE A 466 -3.06 -0.63 30.02
CA ILE A 466 -4.49 -0.44 30.20
C ILE A 466 -5.15 -0.83 28.89
N LEU A 467 -6.12 -1.75 28.91
CA LEU A 467 -6.71 -2.32 27.72
C LEU A 467 -8.17 -1.94 27.62
N PHE A 468 -8.58 -1.45 26.46
CA PHE A 468 -9.96 -1.16 26.13
C PHE A 468 -10.41 -2.06 24.97
N VAL A 469 -11.57 -2.70 25.13
CA VAL A 469 -12.26 -3.39 24.05
C VAL A 469 -13.11 -2.38 23.29
N THR A 470 -12.88 -2.27 21.98
CA THR A 470 -13.54 -1.25 21.16
C THR A 470 -14.68 -1.81 20.33
N ARG A 471 -15.71 -0.97 20.10
CA ARG A 471 -16.84 -1.26 19.21
C ARG A 471 -16.43 -1.15 17.74
N PRO A 472 -17.17 -1.77 16.79
CA PRO A 472 -16.96 -1.60 15.36
C PRO A 472 -17.20 -0.14 14.94
N LYS A 473 -16.13 0.56 14.59
CA LYS A 473 -16.16 1.95 14.10
C LYS A 473 -15.18 2.12 12.95
N SER A 474 -15.39 3.14 12.12
CA SER A 474 -14.46 3.49 11.06
C SER A 474 -13.11 3.96 11.64
N LEU A 475 -12.05 3.85 10.85
CA LEU A 475 -10.72 4.30 11.28
C LEU A 475 -10.67 5.82 11.48
N GLU A 476 -11.46 6.58 10.73
CA GLU A 476 -11.60 8.03 10.86
C GLU A 476 -12.23 8.41 12.21
N GLU A 477 -13.30 7.71 12.63
CA GLU A 477 -13.90 7.94 13.94
C GLU A 477 -12.95 7.57 15.08
N ARG A 478 -12.19 6.47 14.92
CA ARG A 478 -11.15 6.07 15.88
C ARG A 478 -10.00 7.07 15.94
N ALA A 479 -9.62 7.66 14.79
CA ALA A 479 -8.58 8.68 14.75
C ALA A 479 -8.95 9.87 15.65
N VAL A 480 -10.19 10.35 15.55
CA VAL A 480 -10.70 11.44 16.38
C VAL A 480 -10.60 11.07 17.87
N MET A 481 -11.00 9.86 18.26
CA MET A 481 -10.90 9.38 19.63
C MET A 481 -9.45 9.28 20.12
N VAL A 482 -8.57 8.71 19.30
CA VAL A 482 -7.15 8.54 19.66
C VAL A 482 -6.45 9.89 19.79
N ASP A 483 -6.72 10.83 18.90
CA ASP A 483 -6.14 12.18 18.91
C ASP A 483 -6.65 12.96 20.15
N ASP A 484 -7.96 12.93 20.47
CA ASP A 484 -8.54 13.53 21.66
C ASP A 484 -7.94 12.90 22.94
N MET A 485 -7.78 11.58 22.97
CA MET A 485 -7.15 10.87 24.09
C MET A 485 -5.67 11.28 24.26
N GLN A 486 -4.92 11.43 23.17
CA GLN A 486 -3.52 11.88 23.22
C GLN A 486 -3.38 13.32 23.71
N GLU A 487 -4.24 14.23 23.23
CA GLU A 487 -4.26 15.64 23.71
C GLU A 487 -4.54 15.70 25.20
N ARG A 488 -5.53 14.97 25.68
CA ARG A 488 -5.93 14.96 27.11
C ARG A 488 -4.88 14.33 28.02
N LEU A 489 -4.18 13.30 27.55
CA LEU A 489 -3.05 12.71 28.28
C LEU A 489 -1.84 13.65 28.35
N ALA A 490 -1.71 14.58 27.41
CA ALA A 490 -0.67 15.60 27.45
C ALA A 490 -1.06 16.87 28.22
N ASP A 491 -2.36 17.05 28.49
CA ASP A 491 -2.87 18.24 29.20
C ASP A 491 -2.83 18.06 30.71
N SER A 492 -2.02 18.86 31.38
CA SER A 492 -1.87 18.88 32.85
C SER A 492 -2.84 19.85 33.53
N THR A 493 -3.82 20.43 32.86
CA THR A 493 -4.86 21.29 33.41
C THR A 493 -5.97 20.46 34.06
N ASP A 494 -6.87 21.11 34.80
CA ASP A 494 -8.01 20.46 35.46
C ASP A 494 -8.98 19.78 34.48
N GLU A 495 -8.97 20.19 33.20
CA GLU A 495 -9.77 19.58 32.12
C GLU A 495 -9.06 18.38 31.47
N GLY A 496 -7.74 18.25 31.67
CA GLY A 496 -6.92 17.15 31.17
C GLY A 496 -6.92 15.94 32.09
N ILE A 497 -6.31 14.86 31.63
CA ILE A 497 -6.16 13.63 32.42
C ILE A 497 -4.70 13.14 32.33
N ALA A 498 -3.78 14.07 32.47
CA ALA A 498 -2.36 13.77 32.47
C ALA A 498 -1.98 12.77 33.58
N PRO A 499 -1.07 11.82 33.30
CA PRO A 499 -0.57 10.90 34.32
C PRO A 499 0.26 11.63 35.35
N PRO A 500 0.47 11.02 36.56
CA PRO A 500 1.33 11.55 37.58
C PRO A 500 2.77 11.83 37.10
N GLU A 501 3.48 12.68 37.88
CA GLU A 501 4.88 13.03 37.56
C GLU A 501 5.78 11.79 37.56
N GLY A 502 6.60 11.64 36.52
CA GLY A 502 7.44 10.46 36.29
C GLY A 502 6.75 9.32 35.54
N ILE A 503 5.48 9.48 35.16
CA ILE A 503 4.71 8.50 34.36
C ILE A 503 4.35 9.08 33.01
N ARG A 504 4.50 8.29 31.98
CA ARG A 504 4.07 8.60 30.60
C ARG A 504 3.06 7.58 30.16
N ALA A 505 1.93 8.02 29.64
CA ALA A 505 0.89 7.17 29.07
C ALA A 505 0.68 7.52 27.60
N THR A 506 0.59 6.49 26.75
CA THR A 506 0.44 6.69 25.31
C THR A 506 -0.52 5.64 24.76
N PRO A 507 -1.56 6.05 24.01
CA PRO A 507 -2.40 5.11 23.27
C PRO A 507 -1.56 4.25 22.32
N SER A 508 -1.83 2.96 22.26
CA SER A 508 -1.06 1.97 21.55
C SER A 508 -1.97 0.85 21.00
N GLY A 509 -1.37 -0.09 20.28
CA GLY A 509 -2.08 -1.22 19.71
C GLY A 509 -2.43 -1.03 18.23
N LEU A 510 -3.08 -2.04 17.64
CA LEU A 510 -3.36 -2.11 16.19
C LEU A 510 -4.25 -0.96 15.72
N ALA A 511 -5.20 -0.53 16.55
CA ALA A 511 -6.09 0.59 16.25
C ALA A 511 -5.30 1.90 16.03
N VAL A 512 -4.33 2.20 16.91
CA VAL A 512 -3.49 3.41 16.85
C VAL A 512 -2.52 3.35 15.67
N VAL A 513 -1.94 2.17 15.41
CA VAL A 513 -1.09 1.95 14.23
C VAL A 513 -1.87 2.20 12.93
N GLY A 514 -3.13 1.76 12.87
CA GLY A 514 -4.02 2.05 11.74
C GLY A 514 -4.25 3.54 11.53
N VAL A 515 -4.50 4.29 12.61
CA VAL A 515 -4.65 5.76 12.58
C VAL A 515 -3.37 6.46 12.12
N GLY A 516 -2.22 6.08 12.68
CA GLY A 516 -0.93 6.64 12.26
C GLY A 516 -0.58 6.33 10.80
N LEU A 517 -0.97 5.16 10.30
CA LEU A 517 -0.83 4.80 8.90
C LEU A 517 -1.69 5.70 8.01
N LEU A 518 -2.96 5.94 8.40
CA LEU A 518 -3.88 6.85 7.72
C LEU A 518 -3.27 8.24 7.55
N GLN A 519 -2.90 8.89 8.63
CA GLN A 519 -2.36 10.25 8.64
C GLN A 519 -1.08 10.38 7.78
N ASN A 520 -0.20 9.36 7.82
CA ASN A 520 1.04 9.36 7.05
C ASN A 520 0.84 9.09 5.55
N LEU A 521 -0.23 8.39 5.17
CA LEU A 521 -0.55 8.13 3.77
C LEU A 521 -1.21 9.33 3.10
N GLU A 522 -2.12 10.03 3.79
CA GLU A 522 -2.73 11.25 3.27
C GLU A 522 -1.70 12.34 2.97
N ALA A 523 -0.82 12.60 3.93
CA ALA A 523 0.14 13.71 3.85
C ALA A 523 1.15 13.57 2.69
N ASN A 524 1.50 12.34 2.26
CA ASN A 524 2.65 12.13 1.36
C ASN A 524 2.30 11.84 -0.10
N ARG A 525 1.06 11.48 -0.44
CA ARG A 525 0.70 11.06 -1.81
C ARG A 525 0.97 12.15 -2.86
N VAL A 526 0.52 13.34 -2.57
CA VAL A 526 0.65 14.52 -3.45
C VAL A 526 2.11 14.91 -3.59
N GLU A 527 2.82 14.99 -2.47
CA GLU A 527 4.24 15.34 -2.41
C GLU A 527 5.11 14.38 -3.24
N LEU A 528 4.89 13.07 -3.12
CA LEU A 528 5.63 12.05 -3.86
C LEU A 528 5.42 12.16 -5.37
N THR A 529 4.20 12.49 -5.81
CA THR A 529 3.88 12.66 -7.23
C THR A 529 4.61 13.87 -7.81
N TYR A 530 4.59 15.03 -7.13
CA TYR A 530 5.30 16.21 -7.60
C TYR A 530 6.82 16.08 -7.49
N LEU A 531 7.30 15.37 -6.46
CA LEU A 531 8.72 15.07 -6.32
C LEU A 531 9.21 14.18 -7.48
N ALA A 532 8.42 13.17 -7.87
CA ALA A 532 8.73 12.33 -9.03
C ALA A 532 8.77 13.17 -10.32
N LEU A 533 7.79 14.04 -10.53
CA LEU A 533 7.76 14.93 -11.68
C LEU A 533 8.99 15.86 -11.72
N LEU A 534 9.37 16.39 -10.57
CA LEU A 534 10.57 17.24 -10.43
C LEU A 534 11.85 16.46 -10.75
N PHE A 535 12.02 15.27 -10.22
CA PHE A 535 13.20 14.44 -10.46
C PHE A 535 13.34 14.08 -11.94
N VAL A 536 12.26 13.66 -12.57
CA VAL A 536 12.22 13.36 -14.00
C VAL A 536 12.53 14.61 -14.82
N PHE A 537 11.94 15.76 -14.49
CA PHE A 537 12.21 17.01 -15.17
C PHE A 537 13.69 17.42 -15.09
N LEU A 538 14.27 17.35 -13.91
CA LEU A 538 15.68 17.69 -13.69
C LEU A 538 16.60 16.73 -14.47
N PHE A 539 16.33 15.43 -14.37
CA PHE A 539 17.12 14.43 -15.10
C PHE A 539 17.04 14.62 -16.62
N LEU A 540 15.83 14.76 -17.17
CA LEU A 540 15.64 15.01 -18.60
C LEU A 540 16.32 16.31 -19.05
N THR A 541 16.24 17.37 -18.26
CA THR A 541 16.88 18.66 -18.57
C THR A 541 18.40 18.53 -18.65
N ILE A 542 19.00 17.83 -17.70
CA ILE A 542 20.45 17.59 -17.69
C ILE A 542 20.85 16.70 -18.87
N ARG A 543 20.12 15.60 -19.08
CA ARG A 543 20.44 14.59 -20.09
C ARG A 543 20.24 15.06 -21.52
N LEU A 544 19.13 15.74 -21.79
CA LEU A 544 18.80 16.28 -23.12
C LEU A 544 19.46 17.64 -23.38
N ARG A 545 20.11 18.21 -22.35
CA ARG A 545 20.73 19.55 -22.41
C ARG A 545 19.79 20.64 -22.94
N SER A 546 18.49 20.51 -22.66
CA SER A 546 17.47 21.40 -23.16
C SER A 546 16.23 21.37 -22.27
N VAL A 547 15.92 22.49 -21.64
CA VAL A 547 14.68 22.71 -20.87
C VAL A 547 13.45 22.53 -21.76
N TRP A 548 13.50 22.99 -23.01
CA TRP A 548 12.37 22.91 -23.93
C TRP A 548 12.02 21.47 -24.33
N ARG A 549 13.03 20.63 -24.59
CA ARG A 549 12.81 19.18 -24.86
C ARG A 549 12.15 18.50 -23.66
N SER A 550 12.62 18.81 -22.47
CA SER A 550 12.07 18.24 -21.22
C SER A 550 10.63 18.71 -21.00
N LEU A 551 10.34 20.00 -21.16
CA LEU A 551 8.98 20.53 -21.02
C LEU A 551 8.02 19.90 -22.04
N LEU A 552 8.41 19.81 -23.31
CA LEU A 552 7.59 19.17 -24.33
C LEU A 552 7.28 17.70 -24.03
N SER A 553 8.28 16.96 -23.53
CA SER A 553 8.11 15.57 -23.11
C SER A 553 7.15 15.42 -21.92
N LEU A 554 7.10 16.41 -21.03
CA LEU A 554 6.27 16.37 -19.83
C LEU A 554 4.81 16.83 -20.05
N VAL A 555 4.47 17.51 -21.15
CA VAL A 555 3.09 17.95 -21.39
C VAL A 555 2.07 16.81 -21.37
N PRO A 556 2.28 15.66 -22.06
CA PRO A 556 1.39 14.52 -21.96
C PRO A 556 1.34 13.90 -20.56
N VAL A 557 2.43 14.00 -19.79
CA VAL A 557 2.52 13.50 -18.41
C VAL A 557 1.57 14.30 -17.51
N LEU A 558 1.47 15.63 -17.72
CA LEU A 558 0.52 16.47 -16.97
C LEU A 558 -0.93 16.01 -17.19
N VAL A 559 -1.28 15.62 -18.43
CA VAL A 559 -2.62 15.05 -18.72
C VAL A 559 -2.82 13.73 -17.95
N ALA A 560 -1.86 12.83 -18.02
CA ALA A 560 -1.99 11.54 -17.38
C ALA A 560 -2.13 11.67 -15.86
N THR A 561 -1.34 12.55 -15.24
CA THR A 561 -1.37 12.81 -13.80
C THR A 561 -2.68 13.48 -13.37
N GLY A 562 -3.10 14.54 -14.06
CA GLY A 562 -4.35 15.26 -13.72
C GLY A 562 -5.61 14.44 -14.01
N ALA A 563 -5.62 13.66 -15.10
CA ALA A 563 -6.74 12.79 -15.42
C ALA A 563 -6.94 11.68 -14.38
N ALA A 564 -5.86 11.19 -13.77
CA ALA A 564 -5.92 10.21 -12.69
C ALA A 564 -6.80 10.69 -11.52
N SER A 565 -6.54 11.91 -11.03
CA SER A 565 -7.30 12.52 -9.93
C SER A 565 -8.74 12.86 -10.33
N LEU A 566 -8.93 13.42 -11.55
CA LEU A 566 -10.27 13.75 -12.05
C LEU A 566 -11.16 12.52 -12.21
N VAL A 567 -10.61 11.41 -12.71
CA VAL A 567 -11.37 10.17 -12.86
C VAL A 567 -11.68 9.57 -11.49
N ALA A 568 -10.72 9.55 -10.57
CA ALA A 568 -10.94 9.08 -9.21
C ALA A 568 -12.07 9.87 -8.53
N TYR A 569 -12.07 11.19 -8.67
CA TYR A 569 -13.12 12.08 -8.15
C TYR A 569 -14.49 11.83 -8.81
N THR A 570 -14.53 11.78 -10.15
CA THR A 570 -15.79 11.67 -10.90
C THR A 570 -16.49 10.34 -10.65
N PHE A 571 -15.74 9.25 -10.49
CA PHE A 571 -16.27 7.91 -10.22
C PHE A 571 -16.31 7.58 -8.73
N ASN A 572 -16.00 8.54 -7.85
CA ASN A 572 -15.95 8.36 -6.40
C ASN A 572 -15.14 7.11 -5.99
N LEU A 573 -13.99 6.94 -6.64
CA LEU A 573 -13.11 5.81 -6.36
C LEU A 573 -12.40 6.07 -5.05
N LYS A 574 -12.60 5.17 -4.09
CA LYS A 574 -11.85 5.22 -2.84
C LYS A 574 -10.39 4.84 -3.10
N LEU A 575 -9.49 5.72 -2.72
CA LEU A 575 -8.07 5.50 -2.93
C LEU A 575 -7.49 4.65 -1.81
N SER A 576 -6.84 3.56 -2.15
CA SER A 576 -6.09 2.75 -1.19
C SER A 576 -4.70 3.35 -0.92
N PRO A 577 -4.00 2.95 0.16
CA PRO A 577 -2.61 3.32 0.39
C PRO A 577 -1.68 3.06 -0.79
N MET A 578 -1.96 2.03 -1.57
CA MET A 578 -1.20 1.72 -2.78
C MET A 578 -1.35 2.75 -3.88
N THR A 579 -2.45 3.53 -3.89
CA THR A 579 -2.65 4.58 -4.90
C THR A 579 -1.66 5.74 -4.74
N ALA A 580 -1.03 5.91 -3.57
CA ALA A 580 0.07 6.86 -3.38
C ALA A 580 1.27 6.56 -4.30
N VAL A 581 1.45 5.29 -4.65
CA VAL A 581 2.49 4.84 -5.59
C VAL A 581 2.09 5.10 -7.05
N GLY A 582 0.79 5.25 -7.31
CA GLY A 582 0.24 5.38 -8.66
C GLY A 582 0.77 6.60 -9.41
N GLY A 583 0.93 7.76 -8.76
CA GLY A 583 1.46 8.97 -9.36
C GLY A 583 2.86 8.80 -9.96
N PRO A 584 3.88 8.46 -9.16
CA PRO A 584 5.22 8.18 -9.65
C PRO A 584 5.29 7.07 -10.72
N LEU A 585 4.46 6.03 -10.59
CA LEU A 585 4.38 4.95 -11.58
C LEU A 585 3.83 5.43 -12.93
N VAL A 586 2.76 6.23 -12.92
CA VAL A 586 2.18 6.82 -14.14
C VAL A 586 3.16 7.78 -14.81
N ILE A 587 3.87 8.59 -14.02
CA ILE A 587 4.93 9.48 -14.51
C ILE A 587 6.02 8.67 -15.21
N ALA A 588 6.54 7.61 -14.56
CA ALA A 588 7.56 6.74 -15.14
C ALA A 588 7.13 6.16 -16.48
N ILE A 589 5.93 5.56 -16.56
CA ILE A 589 5.43 4.92 -17.77
C ILE A 589 5.12 5.95 -18.88
N CYS A 590 4.55 7.10 -18.53
CA CYS A 590 4.25 8.15 -19.50
C CYS A 590 5.53 8.77 -20.08
N THR A 591 6.53 9.04 -19.24
CA THR A 591 7.81 9.58 -19.69
C THR A 591 8.58 8.61 -20.55
N GLU A 592 8.44 7.31 -20.33
CA GLU A 592 8.96 6.27 -21.21
C GLU A 592 8.47 6.45 -22.65
N PHE A 593 7.16 6.54 -22.85
CA PHE A 593 6.58 6.74 -24.18
C PHE A 593 6.98 8.09 -24.79
N THR A 594 6.89 9.17 -24.02
CA THR A 594 7.17 10.51 -24.53
C THR A 594 8.64 10.72 -24.87
N SER A 595 9.55 10.21 -24.03
CA SER A 595 11.00 10.30 -24.29
C SER A 595 11.42 9.52 -25.53
N LEU A 596 10.89 8.32 -25.76
CA LEU A 596 11.20 7.52 -26.94
C LEU A 596 10.68 8.20 -28.22
N ILE A 597 9.46 8.74 -28.22
CA ILE A 597 8.92 9.48 -29.36
C ILE A 597 9.77 10.72 -29.66
N LEU A 598 10.13 11.50 -28.62
CA LEU A 598 10.98 12.68 -28.75
C LEU A 598 12.36 12.33 -29.31
N LEU A 599 13.04 11.32 -28.75
CA LEU A 599 14.36 10.91 -29.20
C LEU A 599 14.35 10.41 -30.64
N ARG A 600 13.30 9.66 -31.03
CA ARG A 600 13.13 9.22 -32.41
C ARG A 600 12.88 10.37 -33.36
N PHE A 601 12.02 11.32 -33.00
CA PHE A 601 11.80 12.54 -33.76
C PHE A 601 13.11 13.31 -33.99
N VAL A 602 13.90 13.50 -32.96
CA VAL A 602 15.21 14.16 -33.03
C VAL A 602 16.19 13.39 -33.94
N GLU A 603 16.18 12.03 -33.87
CA GLU A 603 16.98 11.18 -34.75
C GLU A 603 16.63 11.40 -36.22
N GLU A 604 15.34 11.41 -36.57
CA GLU A 604 14.90 11.63 -37.97
C GLU A 604 15.19 13.07 -38.43
N ARG A 605 15.11 14.05 -37.53
CA ARG A 605 15.54 15.44 -37.84
C ARG A 605 17.04 15.52 -38.12
N HIS A 606 17.88 14.80 -37.35
CA HIS A 606 19.33 14.72 -37.63
C HIS A 606 19.65 14.04 -38.97
N ARG A 607 18.72 13.25 -39.50
CA ARG A 607 18.84 12.66 -40.84
C ARG A 607 18.44 13.63 -41.96
N GLY A 608 18.06 14.88 -41.62
CA GLY A 608 17.74 15.94 -42.57
C GLY A 608 16.27 16.00 -43.00
N LEU A 609 15.37 15.23 -42.37
CA LEU A 609 13.95 15.30 -42.69
C LEU A 609 13.30 16.60 -42.16
N ALA A 610 12.36 17.17 -42.91
CA ALA A 610 11.53 18.27 -42.46
C ALA A 610 10.68 17.88 -41.22
N PRO A 611 10.26 18.83 -40.36
CA PRO A 611 9.53 18.49 -39.12
C PRO A 611 8.32 17.61 -39.33
N ASP A 612 7.46 17.91 -40.30
CA ASP A 612 6.29 17.10 -40.62
C ASP A 612 6.67 15.69 -41.10
N ALA A 613 7.66 15.58 -42.02
CA ALA A 613 8.16 14.31 -42.49
C ALA A 613 8.81 13.49 -41.36
N ALA A 614 9.57 14.11 -40.46
CA ALA A 614 10.16 13.46 -39.33
C ALA A 614 9.10 12.88 -38.38
N ALA A 615 8.01 13.62 -38.11
CA ALA A 615 6.90 13.15 -37.29
C ALA A 615 6.17 11.95 -37.95
N HIS A 616 5.90 12.03 -39.25
CA HIS A 616 5.29 10.93 -40.01
C HIS A 616 6.15 9.68 -40.02
N VAL A 617 7.44 9.82 -40.25
CA VAL A 617 8.39 8.69 -40.24
C VAL A 617 8.51 8.09 -38.84
N THR A 618 8.56 8.92 -37.79
CA THR A 618 8.55 8.49 -36.40
C THR A 618 7.31 7.64 -36.11
N ALA A 619 6.10 8.13 -36.44
CA ALA A 619 4.85 7.40 -36.25
C ALA A 619 4.78 6.12 -37.10
N ALA A 620 5.25 6.16 -38.35
CA ALA A 620 5.23 4.99 -39.20
C ALA A 620 6.19 3.88 -38.77
N ARG A 621 7.38 4.23 -38.32
CA ARG A 621 8.45 3.28 -37.99
C ARG A 621 8.35 2.71 -36.59
N THR A 622 7.95 3.54 -35.61
CA THR A 622 7.88 3.12 -34.22
C THR A 622 6.46 2.82 -33.72
N GLY A 623 5.44 3.34 -34.41
CA GLY A 623 4.07 3.37 -33.89
C GLY A 623 3.46 1.99 -33.61
N ARG A 624 3.73 0.96 -34.45
CA ARG A 624 3.20 -0.38 -34.19
C ARG A 624 3.88 -1.04 -32.99
N ALA A 625 5.20 -0.90 -32.87
CA ALA A 625 5.93 -1.41 -31.71
C ALA A 625 5.45 -0.74 -30.43
N PHE A 626 5.26 0.58 -30.45
CA PHE A 626 4.69 1.36 -29.34
C PHE A 626 3.28 0.92 -28.96
N ALA A 627 2.43 0.65 -29.94
CA ALA A 627 1.07 0.21 -29.64
C ALA A 627 1.05 -1.20 -29.02
N VAL A 628 1.90 -2.11 -29.53
CA VAL A 628 2.01 -3.46 -28.95
C VAL A 628 2.59 -3.41 -27.55
N SER A 629 3.65 -2.65 -27.32
CA SER A 629 4.28 -2.49 -26.01
C SER A 629 3.37 -1.78 -25.03
N GLY A 630 2.69 -0.71 -25.45
CA GLY A 630 1.72 0.00 -24.63
C GLY A 630 0.53 -0.87 -24.21
N LEU A 631 -0.02 -1.68 -25.14
CA LEU A 631 -1.06 -2.66 -24.81
C LEU A 631 -0.52 -3.73 -23.83
N ALA A 632 0.71 -4.15 -24.01
CA ALA A 632 1.36 -5.09 -23.11
C ALA A 632 1.53 -4.46 -21.71
N ALA A 633 1.99 -3.21 -21.59
CA ALA A 633 2.11 -2.51 -20.33
C ALA A 633 0.75 -2.36 -19.63
N ILE A 634 -0.29 -1.92 -20.35
CA ILE A 634 -1.67 -1.83 -19.84
C ILE A 634 -2.14 -3.20 -19.32
N ALA A 635 -1.98 -4.24 -20.11
CA ALA A 635 -2.41 -5.58 -19.75
C ALA A 635 -1.62 -6.14 -18.56
N GLY A 636 -0.31 -5.87 -18.48
CA GLY A 636 0.54 -6.28 -17.37
C GLY A 636 0.07 -5.70 -16.04
N VAL A 637 -0.22 -4.41 -16.02
CA VAL A 637 -0.77 -3.74 -14.84
C VAL A 637 -2.20 -4.17 -14.56
N ALA A 638 -3.03 -4.33 -15.61
CA ALA A 638 -4.42 -4.77 -15.46
C ALA A 638 -4.56 -6.18 -14.86
N VAL A 639 -3.54 -7.04 -14.98
CA VAL A 639 -3.52 -8.34 -14.29
C VAL A 639 -3.63 -8.18 -12.78
N ILE A 640 -3.11 -7.10 -12.20
CA ILE A 640 -3.23 -6.83 -10.76
C ILE A 640 -4.70 -6.71 -10.34
N ALA A 641 -5.57 -6.22 -11.24
CA ALA A 641 -7.01 -6.15 -11.00
C ALA A 641 -7.69 -7.52 -10.85
N THR A 642 -7.03 -8.62 -11.19
CA THR A 642 -7.52 -9.99 -10.94
C THR A 642 -7.21 -10.50 -9.53
N SER A 643 -6.58 -9.67 -8.69
CA SER A 643 -6.28 -10.00 -7.29
C SER A 643 -7.57 -10.16 -6.47
N SER A 644 -7.58 -11.11 -5.55
CA SER A 644 -8.64 -11.24 -4.55
C SER A 644 -8.50 -10.24 -3.39
N LEU A 645 -7.36 -9.54 -3.29
CA LEU A 645 -7.19 -8.44 -2.34
C LEU A 645 -7.72 -7.13 -2.95
N PRO A 646 -8.74 -6.49 -2.35
CA PRO A 646 -9.29 -5.23 -2.87
C PRO A 646 -8.23 -4.14 -3.07
N ILE A 647 -7.30 -4.00 -2.13
CA ILE A 647 -6.21 -3.02 -2.23
C ILE A 647 -5.36 -3.17 -3.51
N LEU A 648 -5.07 -4.40 -3.92
CA LEU A 648 -4.34 -4.68 -5.16
C LEU A 648 -5.23 -4.52 -6.39
N ARG A 649 -6.48 -5.02 -6.31
CA ARG A 649 -7.44 -4.95 -7.40
C ARG A 649 -7.71 -3.51 -7.81
N ASP A 650 -8.03 -2.65 -6.86
CA ASP A 650 -8.36 -1.25 -7.10
C ASP A 650 -7.15 -0.47 -7.61
N PHE A 651 -5.97 -0.73 -7.06
CA PHE A 651 -4.70 -0.22 -7.60
C PHE A 651 -4.49 -0.64 -9.05
N GLY A 652 -4.67 -1.92 -9.37
CA GLY A 652 -4.53 -2.44 -10.74
C GLY A 652 -5.48 -1.77 -11.74
N ILE A 653 -6.74 -1.54 -11.36
CA ILE A 653 -7.74 -0.85 -12.19
C ILE A 653 -7.32 0.61 -12.44
N ILE A 654 -7.02 1.36 -11.37
CA ILE A 654 -6.68 2.78 -11.44
C ILE A 654 -5.41 2.98 -12.27
N VAL A 655 -4.36 2.20 -12.01
CA VAL A 655 -3.10 2.35 -12.72
C VAL A 655 -3.22 1.92 -14.18
N ALA A 656 -3.92 0.81 -14.49
CA ALA A 656 -4.14 0.40 -15.87
C ALA A 656 -4.87 1.47 -16.68
N MET A 657 -5.90 2.08 -16.10
CA MET A 657 -6.64 3.19 -16.72
C MET A 657 -5.73 4.40 -16.95
N ASN A 658 -4.90 4.75 -15.96
CA ASN A 658 -3.95 5.86 -16.10
C ASN A 658 -2.89 5.60 -17.16
N VAL A 659 -2.42 4.35 -17.32
CA VAL A 659 -1.51 3.98 -18.41
C VAL A 659 -2.17 4.08 -19.78
N VAL A 660 -3.47 3.77 -19.89
CA VAL A 660 -4.25 4.03 -21.13
C VAL A 660 -4.24 5.52 -21.46
N VAL A 661 -4.53 6.37 -20.49
CA VAL A 661 -4.51 7.84 -20.69
C VAL A 661 -3.11 8.32 -21.04
N ALA A 662 -2.08 7.80 -20.36
CA ALA A 662 -0.68 8.13 -20.62
C ALA A 662 -0.24 7.79 -22.05
N LEU A 663 -0.52 6.56 -22.49
CA LEU A 663 -0.22 6.11 -23.87
C LEU A 663 -0.95 6.97 -24.89
N PHE A 664 -2.25 7.20 -24.69
CA PHE A 664 -3.06 7.97 -25.62
C PHE A 664 -2.59 9.43 -25.68
N SER A 665 -2.32 10.06 -24.52
CA SER A 665 -1.81 11.43 -24.46
C SER A 665 -0.44 11.57 -25.15
N ALA A 666 0.46 10.62 -24.95
CA ALA A 666 1.76 10.61 -25.62
C ALA A 666 1.65 10.50 -27.16
N LEU A 667 0.76 9.64 -27.66
CA LEU A 667 0.59 9.44 -29.09
C LEU A 667 -0.18 10.58 -29.78
N VAL A 668 -1.11 11.24 -29.10
CA VAL A 668 -1.98 12.28 -29.68
C VAL A 668 -1.39 13.68 -29.48
N ILE A 669 -0.85 13.98 -28.31
CA ILE A 669 -0.45 15.34 -27.93
C ILE A 669 0.97 15.65 -28.36
N LEU A 670 1.90 14.70 -28.18
CA LEU A 670 3.33 14.99 -28.38
C LEU A 670 3.72 15.24 -29.85
N PRO A 671 3.28 14.46 -30.85
CA PRO A 671 3.71 14.66 -32.24
C PRO A 671 3.37 16.06 -32.79
N PRO A 672 2.13 16.57 -32.71
CA PRO A 672 1.82 17.92 -33.21
C PRO A 672 2.57 19.01 -32.42
N MET A 673 2.88 18.78 -31.15
CA MET A 673 3.68 19.75 -30.34
C MET A 673 5.13 19.78 -30.80
N LEU A 674 5.75 18.65 -31.11
CA LEU A 674 7.11 18.60 -31.63
C LEU A 674 7.22 19.32 -32.98
N VAL A 675 6.29 19.06 -33.89
CA VAL A 675 6.23 19.75 -35.19
C VAL A 675 6.02 21.24 -35.00
N TRP A 676 5.09 21.64 -34.10
CA TRP A 676 4.82 23.05 -33.80
C TRP A 676 6.05 23.79 -33.25
N ALA A 677 6.78 23.13 -32.34
CA ALA A 677 7.94 23.70 -31.69
C ALA A 677 9.14 23.87 -32.66
N ASP A 678 9.23 23.02 -33.68
CA ASP A 678 10.32 22.98 -34.64
C ASP A 678 10.01 23.71 -35.97
N GLN A 679 8.90 24.45 -36.05
CA GLN A 679 8.56 25.25 -37.26
C GLN A 679 9.44 26.47 -37.43
N PRO A 680 9.76 26.86 -38.70
CA PRO A 680 10.44 28.12 -39.03
C PRO A 680 9.70 29.33 -38.44
N GLY A 681 10.44 30.28 -37.91
CA GLY A 681 9.85 31.47 -37.26
C GLY A 681 9.69 31.35 -35.73
N ARG A 682 9.84 30.16 -35.17
CA ARG A 682 9.93 29.90 -33.70
C ARG A 682 11.34 29.55 -33.33
N TRP A 683 12.30 30.17 -33.88
CA TRP A 683 13.73 29.88 -33.80
C TRP A 683 14.26 29.69 -32.37
N TRP A 684 13.68 30.40 -31.41
CA TRP A 684 14.09 30.30 -30.01
C TRP A 684 13.75 28.94 -29.37
N VAL A 685 12.70 28.25 -29.83
CA VAL A 685 12.34 26.90 -29.42
C VAL A 685 13.04 25.87 -30.31
N SER A 686 12.97 26.02 -31.64
CA SER A 686 13.57 25.10 -32.61
C SER A 686 15.09 25.02 -32.46
N ARG A 687 15.77 26.14 -32.20
CA ARG A 687 17.21 26.18 -31.93
C ARG A 687 17.65 25.30 -30.76
N HIS A 688 16.80 25.07 -29.78
CA HIS A 688 17.05 24.20 -28.63
C HIS A 688 16.59 22.77 -28.86
N LEU A 689 15.75 22.52 -29.88
CA LEU A 689 15.27 21.17 -30.24
C LEU A 689 16.26 20.47 -31.17
N VAL A 690 16.73 21.17 -32.20
CA VAL A 690 17.59 20.62 -33.25
C VAL A 690 18.73 21.59 -33.56
N PRO A 691 19.96 21.12 -33.90
CA PRO A 691 21.07 21.98 -34.30
C PRO A 691 20.73 22.86 -35.52
N MET A 692 21.28 24.08 -35.54
CA MET A 692 20.98 25.10 -36.56
C MET A 692 21.31 24.65 -37.97
N GLU A 693 22.40 23.91 -38.15
CA GLU A 693 22.84 23.37 -39.45
C GLU A 693 21.81 22.46 -40.12
N ILE A 694 21.05 21.70 -39.33
CA ILE A 694 20.00 20.81 -39.80
C ILE A 694 18.72 21.61 -40.16
N LEU A 695 18.44 22.69 -39.43
CA LEU A 695 17.31 23.56 -39.70
C LEU A 695 17.50 24.31 -41.05
N GLU A 696 18.71 24.80 -41.35
CA GLU A 696 19.02 25.45 -42.61
C GLU A 696 18.93 24.50 -43.81
N HIS A 697 19.36 23.23 -43.65
CA HIS A 697 19.26 22.23 -44.70
C HIS A 697 17.79 21.84 -45.00
N ALA A 698 17.00 21.68 -43.97
CA ALA A 698 15.57 21.33 -44.08
C ALA A 698 14.73 22.46 -44.69
N THR A 699 15.13 23.74 -44.47
CA THR A 699 14.43 24.91 -45.07
C THR A 699 14.74 25.03 -46.56
N LYS A 700 15.99 24.72 -46.97
CA LYS A 700 16.39 24.76 -48.40
C LYS A 700 15.73 23.62 -49.20
N THR A 701 15.56 22.43 -48.63
CA THR A 701 14.90 21.29 -49.29
C THR A 701 13.38 21.43 -49.36
N HIS A 702 12.76 22.26 -48.51
CA HIS A 702 11.31 22.52 -48.57
C HIS A 702 10.95 23.50 -49.68
N ASP A 703 11.87 24.42 -50.03
CA ASP A 703 11.68 25.34 -51.18
C ASP A 703 11.94 24.67 -52.56
N GLU A 704 12.68 23.53 -52.60
CA GLU A 704 13.04 22.85 -53.83
C GLU A 704 12.22 21.57 -54.13
N ALA A 705 11.54 20.94 -53.19
CA ALA A 705 10.72 19.77 -53.43
C ALA A 705 9.61 19.59 -52.40
N THR A 706 8.37 19.60 -52.82
CA THR A 706 7.31 18.82 -52.19
C THR A 706 7.44 17.36 -52.64
N PRO A 707 8.16 16.48 -51.95
CA PRO A 707 8.13 15.06 -52.29
C PRO A 707 6.76 14.54 -51.95
N ASP A 708 6.13 13.84 -52.86
CA ASP A 708 4.93 13.06 -52.63
C ASP A 708 5.15 12.21 -51.38
N THR A 709 4.41 12.54 -50.31
CA THR A 709 4.49 11.88 -49.00
C THR A 709 4.11 10.39 -49.08
N GLU A 710 3.55 9.93 -50.19
CA GLU A 710 3.26 8.52 -50.46
C GLU A 710 4.49 7.69 -50.79
N ASP A 711 5.56 8.28 -51.36
CA ASP A 711 6.76 7.52 -51.74
C ASP A 711 7.76 7.31 -50.60
N LEU A 712 7.73 8.12 -49.55
CA LEU A 712 8.59 7.91 -48.38
C LEU A 712 8.11 6.78 -47.45
N GLY A 713 6.90 6.29 -47.62
CA GLY A 713 6.35 5.12 -46.95
C GLY A 713 6.62 3.81 -47.70
N ARG A 714 6.98 3.91 -48.94
CA ARG A 714 7.38 2.77 -49.80
C ARG A 714 8.88 2.82 -50.04
N ALA A 715 9.67 2.27 -49.13
CA ALA A 715 10.99 1.78 -49.49
C ALA A 715 10.77 0.56 -50.40
N GLY A 716 10.64 0.79 -51.69
CA GLY A 716 10.62 -0.28 -52.68
C GLY A 716 11.93 -1.07 -52.62
N PRO A 717 11.95 -2.32 -53.07
CA PRO A 717 13.17 -3.11 -53.13
C PRO A 717 14.19 -2.40 -54.02
N ILE A 718 15.40 -2.15 -53.50
CA ILE A 718 16.53 -1.63 -54.23
C ILE A 718 16.88 -2.69 -55.29
N PRO A 719 16.91 -2.35 -56.60
CA PRO A 719 17.32 -3.31 -57.62
C PRO A 719 18.82 -3.56 -57.50
N GLY A 720 19.21 -4.81 -57.31
CA GLY A 720 20.57 -5.25 -57.49
C GLY A 720 21.20 -6.04 -56.36
N ARG A 721 20.76 -7.25 -56.15
CA ARG A 721 21.61 -8.39 -55.78
C ARG A 721 21.27 -9.54 -56.67
N GLN A 722 22.05 -9.68 -57.76
CA GLN A 722 22.25 -10.95 -58.42
C GLN A 722 23.30 -11.74 -57.65
N ALA A 723 22.96 -13.04 -57.40
CA ALA A 723 23.76 -14.18 -56.97
C ALA A 723 24.30 -14.15 -55.53
#